data_f11ee2206752b3f60c12cdfbbd7a333a
#
_entry.id   f11ee2206752b3f60c12cdfbbd7a333a
#
_cell.length_a   1.000
_cell.length_b   1.000
_cell.length_c   1.000
_cell.angle_alpha   90.00
_cell.angle_beta   90.00
_cell.angle_gamma   90.00
#
_symmetry.space_group_name_H-M   'P 1'
#
loop_
_entity.id
_entity.type
_entity.pdbx_description
1 polymer ?
#
loop_
_entity_poly.entity_id
_entity_poly.type
_entity_poly.pdbx_seq_one_letter_code
_entity_poly.pdbx_strand_id
1 'polypeptide(L)'
;MLRQYELVERVLAYDPHADEALLNRAYVYTVQKHGTQKRASGDPYFSHPVEVAGLMTELKLDQETIITALLHDTVEDTLATPEEIEKLFGAEVARLVDGVTKLSKIEAMGETERAAENLRKFFLAMSEDIRVLLVKLADRLHNMRTLHYIRSEDKRRRIARETMDIYAPLAERVGMYEYMREMQLLAFEQLEPDGYGIITGRLAQIRSQDHGQVDSIALSIKQALAEAGLKVEVSGREKHPFSIWTKMAERHVSFEQITDIMAFRVLTENVGDCYQALGILHSTWQMIPGRFKDYLSTPKSNGYRSLHTALIFENSMRMEVQIRTQEMHRTNEFGLAAHWAYKQGGTRPDGQVGWLRDLIEIVDESHDAEELLEHTKLAIYQDRIFAFTPKGQLLQLPKGSTPVDFAYAVHSDLGSFAVGAKINGRHMPLRTTLNNGDVVELIKSRSASPQLAWLGFVVTGKARAAIRRAVRAKEREEVAAIGRKLFDQIIERLPSKIGKKAVKDAAKRLGLPNEEELMAAIGTAKIDDRAVMEALVPGSTEGLAEPENWPKQDRAISIRGLTAGMAFHLGQCCHPVPGDRIVGIRQPGLGVKVHSIDCLQLASGVDADWLDLSWGERATGAIGRVRLVLYNRPGTLAEATGIFAGNRANIIHLENTNRDELFGSYEIDLEVSNLAHLTRIVSALRASDAVAEAERI
;
A
#
# COMPACT_ATOMS: atom_id res chain seq x y z
N MET A 1 17.14 34.96 -6.87
CA MET A 1 15.69 35.25 -6.97
C MET A 1 15.42 35.82 -8.36
N LEU A 2 14.54 35.16 -9.09
CA LEU A 2 14.15 35.53 -10.46
C LEU A 2 13.35 36.83 -10.44
N ARG A 3 13.73 37.78 -11.33
CA ARG A 3 12.98 39.02 -11.47
C ARG A 3 11.79 38.85 -12.41
N GLN A 4 10.78 39.70 -12.28
CA GLN A 4 9.56 39.67 -13.10
C GLN A 4 9.85 39.54 -14.61
N TYR A 5 10.68 40.40 -15.16
CA TYR A 5 11.01 40.40 -16.58
C TYR A 5 11.77 39.12 -17.01
N GLU A 6 12.66 38.60 -16.15
CA GLU A 6 13.42 37.37 -16.41
C GLU A 6 12.47 36.15 -16.50
N LEU A 7 11.45 36.07 -15.64
CA LEU A 7 10.43 35.00 -15.68
C LEU A 7 9.64 35.09 -16.99
N VAL A 8 9.17 36.29 -17.35
CA VAL A 8 8.36 36.51 -18.57
C VAL A 8 9.18 36.20 -19.82
N GLU A 9 10.43 36.71 -19.92
CA GLU A 9 11.33 36.41 -21.04
C GLU A 9 11.58 34.89 -21.19
N ARG A 10 11.77 34.18 -20.09
CA ARG A 10 11.92 32.73 -20.14
C ARG A 10 10.67 32.02 -20.71
N VAL A 11 9.47 32.45 -20.32
CA VAL A 11 8.22 31.88 -20.85
C VAL A 11 8.10 32.21 -22.34
N LEU A 12 8.25 33.45 -22.73
CA LEU A 12 8.13 33.89 -24.12
C LEU A 12 9.19 33.26 -25.05
N ALA A 13 10.34 32.87 -24.52
CA ALA A 13 11.39 32.17 -25.29
C ALA A 13 10.94 30.79 -25.80
N TYR A 14 10.02 30.10 -25.13
CA TYR A 14 9.49 28.79 -25.57
C TYR A 14 8.01 28.85 -25.95
N ASP A 15 7.24 29.81 -25.47
CA ASP A 15 5.84 30.04 -25.81
C ASP A 15 5.63 31.51 -26.21
N PRO A 16 5.87 31.86 -27.49
CA PRO A 16 5.71 33.22 -27.98
C PRO A 16 4.26 33.75 -27.98
N HIS A 17 3.27 32.86 -27.74
CA HIS A 17 1.84 33.21 -27.69
C HIS A 17 1.34 33.46 -26.28
N ALA A 18 2.16 33.25 -25.26
CA ALA A 18 1.80 33.49 -23.87
C ALA A 18 1.39 34.95 -23.63
N ASP A 19 0.38 35.16 -22.80
CA ASP A 19 -0.08 36.52 -22.43
C ASP A 19 0.87 37.15 -21.40
N GLU A 20 1.78 37.99 -21.89
CA GLU A 20 2.72 38.71 -21.06
C GLU A 20 2.03 39.57 -19.98
N ALA A 21 0.88 40.18 -20.29
CA ALA A 21 0.16 41.02 -19.34
C ALA A 21 -0.41 40.21 -18.19
N LEU A 22 -0.89 38.99 -18.48
CA LEU A 22 -1.42 38.06 -17.47
C LEU A 22 -0.32 37.50 -16.56
N LEU A 23 0.83 37.14 -17.12
CA LEU A 23 2.01 36.69 -16.35
C LEU A 23 2.52 37.79 -15.41
N ASN A 24 2.65 39.00 -15.95
CA ASN A 24 3.06 40.19 -15.18
C ASN A 24 2.07 40.49 -14.05
N ARG A 25 0.75 40.37 -14.31
CA ARG A 25 -0.29 40.53 -13.30
C ARG A 25 -0.17 39.52 -12.20
N ALA A 26 0.05 38.23 -12.53
CA ALA A 26 0.20 37.17 -11.56
C ALA A 26 1.41 37.38 -10.64
N TYR A 27 2.55 37.79 -11.21
CA TYR A 27 3.75 38.11 -10.43
C TYR A 27 3.49 39.27 -9.44
N VAL A 28 2.93 40.39 -9.92
CA VAL A 28 2.63 41.54 -9.07
C VAL A 28 1.59 41.19 -7.99
N TYR A 29 0.58 40.43 -8.35
CA TYR A 29 -0.46 39.94 -7.39
C TYR A 29 0.15 39.14 -6.26
N THR A 30 1.02 38.16 -6.57
CA THR A 30 1.74 37.35 -5.59
C THR A 30 2.58 38.22 -4.63
N VAL A 31 3.34 39.17 -5.17
CA VAL A 31 4.14 40.11 -4.36
C VAL A 31 3.26 40.96 -3.44
N GLN A 32 2.13 41.46 -3.93
CA GLN A 32 1.21 42.27 -3.15
C GLN A 32 0.50 41.47 -2.05
N LYS A 33 0.03 40.28 -2.34
CA LYS A 33 -0.72 39.45 -1.38
C LYS A 33 0.16 38.92 -0.25
N HIS A 34 1.40 38.50 -0.51
CA HIS A 34 2.35 38.12 0.52
C HIS A 34 2.97 39.29 1.27
N GLY A 35 2.99 40.46 0.68
CA GLY A 35 3.36 41.74 1.35
C GLY A 35 4.68 41.65 2.13
N THR A 36 4.59 41.82 3.46
CA THR A 36 5.74 41.82 4.38
C THR A 36 6.04 40.44 5.00
N GLN A 37 5.36 39.39 4.59
CA GLN A 37 5.61 38.01 5.10
C GLN A 37 7.06 37.61 4.79
N LYS A 38 7.68 36.89 5.75
CA LYS A 38 9.04 36.37 5.63
C LYS A 38 9.10 34.86 5.84
N ARG A 39 9.99 34.20 5.14
CA ARG A 39 10.32 32.79 5.34
C ARG A 39 11.25 32.57 6.54
N ALA A 40 11.49 31.33 6.92
CA ALA A 40 12.44 30.95 7.97
C ALA A 40 13.89 31.38 7.63
N SER A 41 14.25 31.54 6.35
CA SER A 41 15.52 32.11 5.87
C SER A 41 15.66 33.61 6.12
N GLY A 42 14.54 34.32 6.39
CA GLY A 42 14.48 35.78 6.46
C GLY A 42 14.14 36.45 5.13
N ASP A 43 14.12 35.75 4.03
CA ASP A 43 13.75 36.26 2.70
C ASP A 43 12.25 36.61 2.62
N PRO A 44 11.83 37.53 1.75
CA PRO A 44 10.44 37.81 1.48
C PRO A 44 9.70 36.51 1.04
N TYR A 45 8.49 36.29 1.54
CA TYR A 45 7.76 35.02 1.28
C TYR A 45 7.51 34.80 -0.22
N PHE A 46 7.19 35.86 -0.96
CA PHE A 46 6.92 35.79 -2.41
C PHE A 46 8.08 35.22 -3.23
N SER A 47 9.33 35.22 -2.69
CA SER A 47 10.47 34.61 -3.39
C SER A 47 10.25 33.12 -3.68
N HIS A 48 9.50 32.40 -2.81
CA HIS A 48 9.21 31.00 -2.98
C HIS A 48 8.33 30.70 -4.21
N PRO A 49 7.11 31.24 -4.35
CA PRO A 49 6.31 30.98 -5.54
C PRO A 49 7.00 31.46 -6.84
N VAL A 50 7.83 32.48 -6.79
CA VAL A 50 8.61 32.90 -7.93
C VAL A 50 9.66 31.86 -8.34
N GLU A 51 10.38 31.27 -7.37
CA GLU A 51 11.36 30.21 -7.66
C GLU A 51 10.63 28.90 -8.11
N VAL A 52 9.47 28.57 -7.54
CA VAL A 52 8.64 27.46 -8.02
C VAL A 52 8.20 27.68 -9.46
N ALA A 53 7.75 28.90 -9.81
CA ALA A 53 7.43 29.24 -11.19
C ALA A 53 8.66 29.16 -12.11
N GLY A 54 9.84 29.56 -11.61
CA GLY A 54 11.11 29.39 -12.29
C GLY A 54 11.41 27.93 -12.65
N LEU A 55 11.22 27.01 -11.71
CA LEU A 55 11.36 25.57 -11.95
C LEU A 55 10.37 25.07 -13.02
N MET A 56 9.16 25.59 -13.05
CA MET A 56 8.17 25.23 -14.09
C MET A 56 8.59 25.74 -15.47
N THR A 57 9.28 26.91 -15.58
CA THR A 57 9.81 27.37 -16.87
C THR A 57 10.93 26.49 -17.42
N GLU A 58 11.74 25.86 -16.56
CA GLU A 58 12.75 24.88 -16.97
C GLU A 58 12.11 23.64 -17.64
N LEU A 59 10.92 23.27 -17.18
CA LEU A 59 10.10 22.21 -17.76
C LEU A 59 9.32 22.65 -19.00
N LYS A 60 9.35 23.94 -19.36
CA LYS A 60 8.64 24.55 -20.51
C LYS A 60 7.13 24.32 -20.49
N LEU A 61 6.51 24.45 -19.32
CA LEU A 61 5.07 24.25 -19.13
C LEU A 61 4.27 25.47 -19.63
N ASP A 62 2.95 25.26 -19.81
CA ASP A 62 2.03 26.30 -20.28
C ASP A 62 1.90 27.46 -19.28
N GLN A 63 1.41 28.57 -19.78
CA GLN A 63 1.31 29.79 -18.96
C GLN A 63 0.38 29.63 -17.77
N GLU A 64 -0.70 28.84 -17.89
CA GLU A 64 -1.64 28.56 -16.82
C GLU A 64 -0.95 27.87 -15.65
N THR A 65 -0.04 26.92 -15.95
CA THR A 65 0.78 26.25 -14.94
C THR A 65 1.77 27.18 -14.28
N ILE A 66 2.43 28.08 -15.06
CA ILE A 66 3.35 29.10 -14.51
C ILE A 66 2.59 30.05 -13.59
N ILE A 67 1.42 30.54 -14.01
CA ILE A 67 0.57 31.40 -13.18
C ILE A 67 0.10 30.67 -11.93
N THR A 68 -0.28 29.40 -12.05
CA THR A 68 -0.64 28.55 -10.89
C THR A 68 0.52 28.43 -9.92
N ALA A 69 1.75 28.22 -10.40
CA ALA A 69 2.95 28.18 -9.56
C ALA A 69 3.23 29.50 -8.83
N LEU A 70 2.95 30.64 -9.47
CA LEU A 70 3.04 31.95 -8.82
C LEU A 70 1.98 32.13 -7.72
N LEU A 71 0.78 31.58 -7.89
CA LEU A 71 -0.38 31.83 -7.05
C LEU A 71 -0.66 30.71 -6.02
N HIS A 72 0.07 29.58 -6.04
CA HIS A 72 -0.29 28.37 -5.33
C HIS A 72 -0.48 28.53 -3.81
N ASP A 73 0.32 29.40 -3.17
CA ASP A 73 0.23 29.68 -1.73
C ASP A 73 -0.66 30.89 -1.39
N THR A 74 -1.12 31.65 -2.39
CA THR A 74 -1.85 32.89 -2.11
C THR A 74 -3.18 32.67 -1.41
N VAL A 75 -3.91 31.63 -1.76
CA VAL A 75 -5.21 31.27 -1.13
C VAL A 75 -5.01 30.68 0.28
N GLU A 76 -3.88 30.04 0.53
CA GLU A 76 -3.59 29.39 1.82
C GLU A 76 -3.02 30.37 2.83
N ASP A 77 -2.03 31.17 2.41
CA ASP A 77 -1.22 31.98 3.31
C ASP A 77 -1.62 33.47 3.34
N THR A 78 -2.62 33.88 2.54
CA THR A 78 -3.08 35.27 2.46
C THR A 78 -4.62 35.37 2.52
N LEU A 79 -5.13 36.59 2.34
CA LEU A 79 -6.57 36.87 2.27
C LEU A 79 -7.14 36.74 0.83
N ALA A 80 -6.42 36.11 -0.09
CA ALA A 80 -6.93 35.85 -1.44
C ALA A 80 -8.03 34.79 -1.41
N THR A 81 -9.07 34.95 -2.24
CA THR A 81 -10.15 33.96 -2.37
C THR A 81 -10.13 33.28 -3.73
N PRO A 82 -10.64 32.04 -3.83
CA PRO A 82 -10.75 31.35 -5.11
C PRO A 82 -11.51 32.14 -6.17
N GLU A 83 -12.57 32.87 -5.77
CA GLU A 83 -13.39 33.70 -6.66
C GLU A 83 -12.62 34.91 -7.20
N GLU A 84 -11.72 35.49 -6.37
CA GLU A 84 -10.81 36.56 -6.80
C GLU A 84 -9.81 36.04 -7.83
N ILE A 85 -9.23 34.84 -7.61
CA ILE A 85 -8.33 34.20 -8.57
C ILE A 85 -9.05 33.92 -9.90
N GLU A 86 -10.26 33.34 -9.84
CA GLU A 86 -11.06 33.04 -11.04
C GLU A 86 -11.36 34.31 -11.86
N LYS A 87 -11.75 35.38 -11.20
CA LYS A 87 -12.04 36.67 -11.86
C LYS A 87 -10.84 37.30 -12.54
N LEU A 88 -9.64 37.17 -11.94
CA LEU A 88 -8.43 37.83 -12.40
C LEU A 88 -7.61 36.99 -13.40
N PHE A 89 -7.64 35.67 -13.27
CA PHE A 89 -6.76 34.75 -13.98
C PHE A 89 -7.50 33.65 -14.74
N GLY A 90 -8.82 33.56 -14.61
CA GLY A 90 -9.67 32.60 -15.31
C GLY A 90 -9.93 31.31 -14.51
N ALA A 91 -10.96 30.60 -14.95
CA ALA A 91 -11.45 29.40 -14.27
C ALA A 91 -10.43 28.24 -14.24
N GLU A 92 -9.60 28.11 -15.27
CA GLU A 92 -8.58 27.07 -15.36
C GLU A 92 -7.50 27.26 -14.28
N VAL A 93 -6.93 28.45 -14.16
CA VAL A 93 -5.96 28.77 -13.12
C VAL A 93 -6.56 28.63 -11.72
N ALA A 94 -7.81 29.11 -11.51
CA ALA A 94 -8.49 28.97 -10.21
C ALA A 94 -8.65 27.50 -9.81
N ARG A 95 -9.04 26.64 -10.75
CA ARG A 95 -9.16 25.18 -10.51
C ARG A 95 -7.81 24.53 -10.16
N LEU A 96 -6.74 24.90 -10.87
CA LEU A 96 -5.39 24.38 -10.58
C LEU A 96 -4.88 24.85 -9.20
N VAL A 97 -5.07 26.13 -8.86
CA VAL A 97 -4.69 26.69 -7.55
C VAL A 97 -5.47 26.01 -6.43
N ASP A 98 -6.79 25.83 -6.59
CA ASP A 98 -7.61 25.10 -5.61
C ASP A 98 -7.13 23.66 -5.41
N GLY A 99 -6.76 22.97 -6.51
CA GLY A 99 -6.14 21.65 -6.47
C GLY A 99 -4.87 21.61 -5.64
N VAL A 100 -3.94 22.54 -5.87
CA VAL A 100 -2.67 22.63 -5.12
C VAL A 100 -2.94 22.99 -3.65
N THR A 101 -3.83 23.96 -3.36
CA THR A 101 -4.17 24.41 -2.01
C THR A 101 -4.80 23.27 -1.18
N LYS A 102 -5.68 22.47 -1.79
CA LYS A 102 -6.24 21.29 -1.13
C LYS A 102 -5.16 20.31 -0.67
N LEU A 103 -4.07 20.23 -1.41
CA LEU A 103 -2.92 19.39 -1.09
C LEU A 103 -2.09 19.93 0.08
N SER A 104 -1.86 21.22 0.15
CA SER A 104 -1.06 21.84 1.22
C SER A 104 -1.73 21.79 2.59
N LYS A 105 -3.05 21.96 2.65
CA LYS A 105 -3.84 21.78 3.89
C LYS A 105 -3.70 20.40 4.51
N ILE A 106 -3.28 19.44 3.74
CA ILE A 106 -3.01 18.05 4.08
C ILE A 106 -1.75 17.90 4.92
N GLU A 107 -0.70 18.63 4.56
CA GLU A 107 0.60 18.58 5.22
C GLU A 107 0.57 19.18 6.65
N ALA A 108 -0.38 20.07 6.92
CA ALA A 108 -0.49 20.79 8.19
C ALA A 108 -1.17 19.99 9.32
N MET A 109 -1.81 18.84 9.04
CA MET A 109 -2.64 18.12 10.02
C MET A 109 -2.02 16.76 10.38
N GLY A 110 -1.39 16.67 11.56
CA GLY A 110 -0.89 15.40 12.12
C GLY A 110 -2.01 14.49 12.61
N GLU A 111 -1.80 13.19 12.42
CA GLU A 111 -2.41 11.97 12.91
C GLU A 111 -3.17 11.14 11.84
N THR A 112 -3.03 9.82 11.94
CA THR A 112 -3.21 8.79 10.91
C THR A 112 -4.53 8.80 10.12
N GLU A 113 -5.67 9.09 10.72
CA GLU A 113 -6.98 9.11 10.01
C GLU A 113 -7.13 10.32 9.07
N ARG A 114 -6.56 11.47 9.48
CA ARG A 114 -6.57 12.70 8.66
C ARG A 114 -5.58 12.60 7.50
N ALA A 115 -4.47 11.89 7.68
CA ALA A 115 -3.49 11.68 6.61
C ALA A 115 -4.08 10.88 5.43
N ALA A 116 -4.94 9.91 5.69
CA ALA A 116 -5.57 9.10 4.64
C ALA A 116 -6.63 9.86 3.84
N GLU A 117 -7.54 10.57 4.53
CA GLU A 117 -8.54 11.41 3.85
C GLU A 117 -7.87 12.45 2.97
N ASN A 118 -6.74 12.91 3.40
CA ASN A 118 -5.91 13.88 2.73
C ASN A 118 -5.20 13.27 1.51
N LEU A 119 -4.61 12.09 1.66
CA LEU A 119 -4.02 11.34 0.55
C LEU A 119 -5.08 11.03 -0.52
N ARG A 120 -6.31 10.71 -0.09
CA ARG A 120 -7.46 10.52 -0.98
C ARG A 120 -7.76 11.78 -1.81
N LYS A 121 -7.88 12.94 -1.17
CA LYS A 121 -8.10 14.23 -1.85
C LYS A 121 -6.95 14.57 -2.81
N PHE A 122 -5.72 14.23 -2.41
CA PHE A 122 -4.53 14.37 -3.25
C PHE A 122 -4.65 13.58 -4.56
N PHE A 123 -4.92 12.30 -4.48
CA PHE A 123 -5.04 11.47 -5.68
C PHE A 123 -6.21 11.87 -6.55
N LEU A 124 -7.33 12.29 -5.96
CA LEU A 124 -8.47 12.80 -6.69
C LEU A 124 -8.10 14.09 -7.46
N ALA A 125 -7.46 15.06 -6.81
CA ALA A 125 -7.03 16.30 -7.47
C ALA A 125 -6.03 16.05 -8.61
N MET A 126 -5.05 15.13 -8.40
CA MET A 126 -4.11 14.73 -9.45
C MET A 126 -4.78 14.04 -10.64
N SER A 127 -5.88 13.32 -10.39
CA SER A 127 -6.62 12.63 -11.46
C SER A 127 -7.40 13.58 -12.35
N GLU A 128 -7.81 14.73 -11.81
CA GLU A 128 -8.47 15.78 -12.57
C GLU A 128 -7.48 16.51 -13.49
N ASP A 129 -6.30 16.88 -12.98
CA ASP A 129 -5.27 17.53 -13.76
C ASP A 129 -3.86 17.26 -13.22
N ILE A 130 -3.01 16.63 -14.02
CA ILE A 130 -1.64 16.25 -13.63
C ILE A 130 -0.75 17.46 -13.32
N ARG A 131 -1.06 18.66 -13.86
CA ARG A 131 -0.31 19.89 -13.61
C ARG A 131 -0.28 20.26 -12.14
N VAL A 132 -1.34 19.92 -11.39
CA VAL A 132 -1.40 20.08 -9.94
C VAL A 132 -0.25 19.32 -9.25
N LEU A 133 0.04 18.09 -9.69
CA LEU A 133 1.18 17.32 -9.19
C LEU A 133 2.52 17.95 -9.58
N LEU A 134 2.66 18.42 -10.82
CA LEU A 134 3.91 19.02 -11.28
C LEU A 134 4.28 20.26 -10.45
N VAL A 135 3.30 21.14 -10.20
CA VAL A 135 3.49 22.32 -9.34
C VAL A 135 3.84 21.89 -7.91
N LYS A 136 3.16 20.89 -7.36
CA LYS A 136 3.44 20.41 -6.00
C LYS A 136 4.81 19.75 -5.85
N LEU A 137 5.29 19.04 -6.87
CA LEU A 137 6.65 18.48 -6.87
C LEU A 137 7.72 19.57 -6.90
N ALA A 138 7.49 20.65 -7.65
CA ALA A 138 8.40 21.81 -7.67
C ALA A 138 8.38 22.59 -6.35
N ASP A 139 7.19 22.78 -5.75
CA ASP A 139 7.03 23.36 -4.42
C ASP A 139 7.83 22.54 -3.40
N ARG A 140 7.63 21.22 -3.36
CA ARG A 140 8.35 20.33 -2.45
C ARG A 140 9.86 20.38 -2.66
N LEU A 141 10.33 20.37 -3.92
CA LEU A 141 11.75 20.49 -4.23
C LEU A 141 12.34 21.79 -3.70
N HIS A 142 11.67 22.92 -3.93
CA HIS A 142 12.12 24.20 -3.42
C HIS A 142 12.11 24.24 -1.86
N ASN A 143 11.10 23.65 -1.23
CA ASN A 143 11.04 23.52 0.22
C ASN A 143 12.19 22.65 0.75
N MET A 144 12.58 21.59 0.06
CA MET A 144 13.74 20.77 0.41
C MET A 144 15.06 21.53 0.29
N ARG A 145 15.25 22.33 -0.78
CA ARG A 145 16.43 23.21 -0.95
C ARG A 145 16.63 24.19 0.21
N THR A 146 15.53 24.64 0.81
CA THR A 146 15.53 25.61 1.91
C THR A 146 15.31 24.98 3.29
N LEU A 147 15.31 23.64 3.38
CA LEU A 147 14.99 22.89 4.60
C LEU A 147 15.93 23.19 5.77
N HIS A 148 17.20 23.45 5.47
CA HIS A 148 18.24 23.75 6.46
C HIS A 148 17.99 25.05 7.26
N TYR A 149 17.14 25.97 6.79
CA TYR A 149 16.72 27.14 7.56
C TYR A 149 15.71 26.84 8.68
N ILE A 150 15.07 25.66 8.67
CA ILE A 150 14.15 25.26 9.73
C ILE A 150 14.96 24.83 10.94
N ARG A 151 14.74 25.51 12.09
CA ARG A 151 15.51 25.28 13.33
C ARG A 151 15.26 23.91 13.98
N SER A 152 14.00 23.43 13.95
CA SER A 152 13.63 22.16 14.56
C SER A 152 14.12 20.99 13.73
N GLU A 153 14.99 20.16 14.29
CA GLU A 153 15.51 18.95 13.67
C GLU A 153 14.38 17.94 13.42
N ASP A 154 13.49 17.71 14.38
CA ASP A 154 12.36 16.79 14.23
C ASP A 154 11.47 17.20 13.05
N LYS A 155 11.21 18.50 12.88
CA LYS A 155 10.45 19.01 11.75
C LYS A 155 11.18 18.78 10.44
N ARG A 156 12.52 19.00 10.39
CA ARG A 156 13.31 18.70 9.17
C ARG A 156 13.27 17.22 8.83
N ARG A 157 13.48 16.33 9.81
CA ARG A 157 13.46 14.88 9.61
C ARG A 157 12.08 14.39 9.16
N ARG A 158 11.00 14.93 9.70
CA ARG A 158 9.64 14.60 9.27
C ARG A 158 9.40 14.98 7.81
N ILE A 159 9.74 16.21 7.40
CA ILE A 159 9.61 16.68 6.02
C ILE A 159 10.48 15.85 5.07
N ALA A 160 11.71 15.53 5.46
CA ALA A 160 12.61 14.69 4.69
C ALA A 160 12.06 13.27 4.50
N ARG A 161 11.50 12.67 5.55
CA ARG A 161 10.88 11.32 5.48
C ARG A 161 9.66 11.32 4.56
N GLU A 162 8.76 12.29 4.72
CA GLU A 162 7.61 12.45 3.83
C GLU A 162 8.02 12.64 2.37
N THR A 163 9.08 13.43 2.13
CA THR A 163 9.64 13.62 0.79
C THR A 163 10.19 12.31 0.23
N MET A 164 10.92 11.54 1.02
CA MET A 164 11.46 10.24 0.63
C MET A 164 10.38 9.21 0.37
N ASP A 165 9.34 9.18 1.22
CA ASP A 165 8.30 8.15 1.20
C ASP A 165 7.20 8.42 0.16
N ILE A 166 6.96 9.68 -0.22
CA ILE A 166 5.82 10.05 -1.07
C ILE A 166 6.28 10.83 -2.32
N TYR A 167 6.96 11.97 -2.15
CA TYR A 167 7.20 12.88 -3.27
C TYR A 167 8.28 12.42 -4.23
N ALA A 168 9.39 11.87 -3.74
CA ALA A 168 10.44 11.34 -4.60
C ALA A 168 9.96 10.15 -5.45
N PRO A 169 9.22 9.17 -4.91
CA PRO A 169 8.59 8.12 -5.72
C PRO A 169 7.54 8.62 -6.72
N LEU A 170 6.76 9.64 -6.36
CA LEU A 170 5.82 10.27 -7.30
C LEU A 170 6.55 10.96 -8.45
N ALA A 171 7.64 11.68 -8.16
CA ALA A 171 8.50 12.29 -9.19
C ALA A 171 9.10 11.23 -10.13
N GLU A 172 9.55 10.09 -9.59
CA GLU A 172 10.00 8.95 -10.38
C GLU A 172 8.88 8.41 -11.28
N ARG A 173 7.66 8.29 -10.72
CA ARG A 173 6.50 7.74 -11.41
C ARG A 173 6.07 8.59 -12.62
N VAL A 174 6.15 9.90 -12.49
CA VAL A 174 5.89 10.83 -13.60
C VAL A 174 7.12 11.10 -14.46
N GLY A 175 8.25 10.44 -14.18
CA GLY A 175 9.48 10.51 -14.95
C GLY A 175 10.35 11.75 -14.70
N MET A 176 10.06 12.55 -13.67
CA MET A 176 10.85 13.73 -13.28
C MET A 176 12.10 13.31 -12.48
N TYR A 177 13.03 12.62 -13.14
CA TYR A 177 14.16 11.98 -12.46
C TYR A 177 15.14 12.97 -11.82
N GLU A 178 15.32 14.17 -12.37
CA GLU A 178 16.19 15.17 -11.73
C GLU A 178 15.60 15.63 -10.41
N TYR A 179 14.30 15.92 -10.37
CA TYR A 179 13.60 16.32 -9.15
C TYR A 179 13.63 15.19 -8.11
N MET A 180 13.36 13.96 -8.54
CA MET A 180 13.45 12.78 -7.68
C MET A 180 14.84 12.67 -7.03
N ARG A 181 15.91 12.76 -7.83
CA ARG A 181 17.27 12.61 -7.34
C ARG A 181 17.66 13.72 -6.36
N GLU A 182 17.35 14.97 -6.69
CA GLU A 182 17.65 16.08 -5.82
C GLU A 182 16.87 15.99 -4.50
N MET A 183 15.58 15.66 -4.55
CA MET A 183 14.78 15.41 -3.35
C MET A 183 15.35 14.27 -2.51
N GLN A 184 15.74 13.15 -3.14
CA GLN A 184 16.39 12.03 -2.45
C GLN A 184 17.70 12.43 -1.80
N LEU A 185 18.54 13.23 -2.47
CA LEU A 185 19.82 13.69 -1.94
C LEU A 185 19.62 14.56 -0.69
N LEU A 186 18.75 15.57 -0.79
CA LEU A 186 18.45 16.50 0.29
C LEU A 186 17.77 15.79 1.48
N ALA A 187 16.90 14.81 1.21
CA ALA A 187 16.28 14.00 2.25
C ALA A 187 17.29 13.05 2.91
N PHE A 188 18.17 12.42 2.14
CA PHE A 188 19.22 11.54 2.62
C PHE A 188 20.16 12.25 3.60
N GLU A 189 20.56 13.49 3.29
CA GLU A 189 21.36 14.33 4.18
C GLU A 189 20.70 14.52 5.56
N GLN A 190 19.39 14.69 5.61
CA GLN A 190 18.66 14.91 6.86
C GLN A 190 18.33 13.62 7.63
N LEU A 191 18.09 12.52 6.92
CA LEU A 191 17.67 11.25 7.52
C LEU A 191 18.86 10.41 8.00
N GLU A 192 19.94 10.37 7.21
CA GLU A 192 21.13 9.54 7.43
C GLU A 192 22.41 10.39 7.23
N PRO A 193 22.65 11.39 8.09
CA PRO A 193 23.74 12.35 7.91
C PRO A 193 25.15 11.69 7.89
N ASP A 194 25.36 10.66 8.70
CA ASP A 194 26.62 9.91 8.73
C ASP A 194 26.84 9.14 7.43
N GLY A 195 25.80 8.43 6.95
CA GLY A 195 25.83 7.73 5.67
C GLY A 195 26.06 8.66 4.49
N TYR A 196 25.38 9.81 4.49
CA TYR A 196 25.58 10.86 3.50
C TYR A 196 27.01 11.38 3.49
N GLY A 197 27.57 11.70 4.68
CA GLY A 197 28.93 12.20 4.81
C GLY A 197 30.00 11.18 4.34
N ILE A 198 29.82 9.90 4.67
CA ILE A 198 30.71 8.82 4.22
C ILE A 198 30.69 8.70 2.69
N ILE A 199 29.49 8.58 2.10
CA ILE A 199 29.35 8.36 0.64
C ILE A 199 29.85 9.58 -0.15
N THR A 200 29.44 10.78 0.21
CA THR A 200 29.87 12.01 -0.48
C THR A 200 31.38 12.26 -0.34
N GLY A 201 31.95 11.98 0.85
CA GLY A 201 33.39 12.04 1.08
C GLY A 201 34.18 11.07 0.20
N ARG A 202 33.71 9.81 0.10
CA ARG A 202 34.32 8.80 -0.78
C ARG A 202 34.22 9.18 -2.26
N LEU A 203 33.08 9.69 -2.71
CA LEU A 203 32.93 10.17 -4.08
C LEU A 203 33.85 11.36 -4.39
N ALA A 204 34.01 12.31 -3.44
CA ALA A 204 34.96 13.40 -3.57
C ALA A 204 36.40 12.90 -3.67
N GLN A 205 36.77 11.86 -2.90
CA GLN A 205 38.08 11.23 -2.99
C GLN A 205 38.30 10.56 -4.37
N ILE A 206 37.31 9.84 -4.90
CA ILE A 206 37.39 9.25 -6.25
C ILE A 206 37.61 10.34 -7.29
N ARG A 207 36.83 11.45 -7.25
CA ARG A 207 37.00 12.57 -8.18
C ARG A 207 38.40 13.17 -8.11
N SER A 208 38.99 13.30 -6.92
CA SER A 208 40.35 13.83 -6.76
C SER A 208 41.43 12.88 -7.27
N GLN A 209 41.17 11.59 -7.34
CA GLN A 209 42.10 10.56 -7.80
C GLN A 209 41.90 10.18 -9.28
N ASP A 210 40.85 10.69 -9.93
CA ASP A 210 40.46 10.28 -11.29
C ASP A 210 41.48 10.67 -12.37
N HIS A 211 42.38 11.64 -12.14
CA HIS A 211 43.43 12.05 -13.07
C HIS A 211 43.00 12.04 -14.57
N GLY A 212 41.73 12.28 -14.88
CA GLY A 212 41.20 12.28 -16.25
C GLY A 212 40.90 10.92 -16.85
N GLN A 213 40.86 9.84 -16.08
CA GLN A 213 40.55 8.47 -16.56
C GLN A 213 39.13 8.37 -17.11
N VAL A 214 38.14 9.02 -16.46
CA VAL A 214 36.76 9.05 -16.93
C VAL A 214 36.66 9.76 -18.29
N ASP A 215 37.35 10.89 -18.44
CA ASP A 215 37.37 11.63 -19.71
C ASP A 215 38.08 10.84 -20.81
N SER A 216 39.17 10.12 -20.47
CA SER A 216 39.90 9.24 -21.41
C SER A 216 39.00 8.10 -21.92
N ILE A 217 38.26 7.44 -21.04
CA ILE A 217 37.34 6.37 -21.44
C ILE A 217 36.17 6.94 -22.26
N ALA A 218 35.60 8.09 -21.87
CA ALA A 218 34.55 8.76 -22.66
C ALA A 218 35.05 9.07 -24.07
N LEU A 219 36.29 9.56 -24.21
CA LEU A 219 36.93 9.84 -25.50
C LEU A 219 37.14 8.55 -26.32
N SER A 220 37.59 7.45 -25.70
CA SER A 220 37.76 6.15 -26.36
C SER A 220 36.44 5.60 -26.90
N ILE A 221 35.36 5.68 -26.10
CA ILE A 221 34.01 5.32 -26.54
C ILE A 221 33.58 6.18 -27.73
N LYS A 222 33.77 7.52 -27.64
CA LYS A 222 33.41 8.44 -28.72
C LYS A 222 34.19 8.17 -30.00
N GLN A 223 35.49 7.90 -29.90
CA GLN A 223 36.32 7.55 -31.05
C GLN A 223 35.89 6.27 -31.73
N ALA A 224 35.70 5.18 -30.98
CA ALA A 224 35.25 3.90 -31.54
C ALA A 224 33.90 4.02 -32.27
N LEU A 225 32.98 4.83 -31.75
CA LEU A 225 31.68 5.05 -32.39
C LEU A 225 31.81 6.00 -33.62
N ALA A 226 32.66 6.98 -33.56
CA ALA A 226 32.90 7.91 -34.67
C ALA A 226 33.61 7.23 -35.86
N GLU A 227 34.57 6.32 -35.62
CA GLU A 227 35.22 5.51 -36.66
C GLU A 227 34.22 4.64 -37.44
N ALA A 228 33.13 4.24 -36.79
CA ALA A 228 32.02 3.52 -37.41
C ALA A 228 30.96 4.45 -38.06
N GLY A 229 31.22 5.75 -38.11
CA GLY A 229 30.35 6.73 -38.76
C GLY A 229 29.21 7.26 -37.92
N LEU A 230 29.15 6.94 -36.62
CA LEU A 230 28.08 7.41 -35.72
C LEU A 230 28.40 8.76 -35.11
N LYS A 231 27.44 9.68 -35.18
CA LYS A 231 27.50 10.95 -34.45
C LYS A 231 26.92 10.76 -33.07
N VAL A 232 27.78 10.89 -32.07
CA VAL A 232 27.39 10.64 -30.66
C VAL A 232 27.95 11.70 -29.73
N GLU A 233 27.21 11.96 -28.66
CA GLU A 233 27.72 12.63 -27.46
C GLU A 233 27.94 11.60 -26.37
N VAL A 234 29.13 11.61 -25.78
CA VAL A 234 29.52 10.71 -24.70
C VAL A 234 29.87 11.52 -23.47
N SER A 235 29.24 11.19 -22.33
CA SER A 235 29.50 11.85 -21.05
C SER A 235 29.62 10.81 -19.93
N GLY A 236 30.61 11.04 -19.04
CA GLY A 236 30.70 10.31 -17.78
C GLY A 236 29.58 10.74 -16.84
N ARG A 237 29.10 9.81 -16.04
CA ARG A 237 28.05 10.03 -15.05
C ARG A 237 28.38 9.30 -13.76
N GLU A 238 28.45 10.04 -12.68
CA GLU A 238 28.55 9.51 -11.34
C GLU A 238 27.21 8.99 -10.84
N LYS A 239 27.18 7.87 -10.18
CA LYS A 239 25.97 7.31 -9.58
C LYS A 239 25.56 8.14 -8.39
N HIS A 240 24.23 8.33 -8.27
CA HIS A 240 23.65 9.16 -7.23
C HIS A 240 23.96 8.62 -5.82
N PRO A 241 24.38 9.47 -4.84
CA PRO A 241 24.82 9.02 -3.52
C PRO A 241 23.78 8.15 -2.78
N PHE A 242 22.50 8.54 -2.80
CA PHE A 242 21.42 7.74 -2.21
C PHE A 242 21.29 6.37 -2.87
N SER A 243 21.43 6.26 -4.19
CA SER A 243 21.39 4.97 -4.90
C SER A 243 22.57 4.06 -4.54
N ILE A 244 23.72 4.62 -4.18
CA ILE A 244 24.87 3.88 -3.66
C ILE A 244 24.53 3.35 -2.26
N TRP A 245 24.05 4.21 -1.38
CA TRP A 245 23.64 3.87 -0.02
C TRP A 245 22.60 2.75 0.02
N THR A 246 21.52 2.88 -0.75
CA THR A 246 20.47 1.86 -0.86
C THR A 246 21.03 0.51 -1.31
N LYS A 247 21.93 0.52 -2.31
CA LYS A 247 22.54 -0.70 -2.82
C LYS A 247 23.48 -1.36 -1.81
N MET A 248 24.21 -0.57 -1.01
CA MET A 248 25.03 -1.07 0.10
C MET A 248 24.13 -1.74 1.15
N ALA A 249 23.04 -1.10 1.55
CA ALA A 249 22.11 -1.61 2.55
C ALA A 249 21.40 -2.88 2.08
N GLU A 250 20.85 -2.91 0.85
CA GLU A 250 20.12 -4.07 0.31
C GLU A 250 21.00 -5.30 0.08
N ARG A 251 22.27 -5.10 -0.28
CA ARG A 251 23.21 -6.20 -0.59
C ARG A 251 24.15 -6.54 0.54
N HIS A 252 24.09 -5.79 1.64
CA HIS A 252 25.03 -5.91 2.77
C HIS A 252 26.50 -5.87 2.34
N VAL A 253 26.85 -4.94 1.43
CA VAL A 253 28.18 -4.78 0.87
C VAL A 253 28.80 -3.44 1.25
N SER A 254 30.15 -3.36 1.31
CA SER A 254 30.85 -2.11 1.53
C SER A 254 30.88 -1.24 0.25
N PHE A 255 31.25 0.02 0.40
CA PHE A 255 31.37 0.95 -0.73
C PHE A 255 32.36 0.44 -1.78
N GLU A 256 33.49 -0.15 -1.36
CA GLU A 256 34.54 -0.68 -2.24
C GLU A 256 34.08 -1.90 -3.08
N GLN A 257 33.03 -2.58 -2.64
CA GLN A 257 32.44 -3.72 -3.38
C GLN A 257 31.43 -3.28 -4.44
N ILE A 258 31.08 -1.99 -4.50
CA ILE A 258 30.20 -1.45 -5.53
C ILE A 258 31.03 -1.14 -6.79
N THR A 259 30.81 -1.92 -7.83
CA THR A 259 31.57 -1.87 -9.08
C THR A 259 31.01 -0.90 -10.13
N ASP A 260 29.85 -0.29 -9.90
CA ASP A 260 29.12 0.55 -10.85
C ASP A 260 28.90 1.98 -10.33
N ILE A 261 29.96 2.56 -9.72
CA ILE A 261 29.94 3.94 -9.19
C ILE A 261 29.94 4.94 -10.34
N MET A 262 30.70 4.67 -11.39
CA MET A 262 30.78 5.47 -12.61
C MET A 262 30.06 4.76 -13.76
N ALA A 263 29.37 5.54 -14.58
CA ALA A 263 28.68 5.08 -15.78
C ALA A 263 28.92 6.04 -16.93
N PHE A 264 28.72 5.58 -18.17
CA PHE A 264 28.77 6.43 -19.34
C PHE A 264 27.38 6.55 -19.98
N ARG A 265 27.12 7.72 -20.50
CA ARG A 265 25.92 7.98 -21.30
C ARG A 265 26.34 8.27 -22.74
N VAL A 266 25.75 7.54 -23.67
CA VAL A 266 25.93 7.72 -25.11
C VAL A 266 24.61 8.21 -25.68
N LEU A 267 24.61 9.42 -26.25
CA LEU A 267 23.46 10.01 -26.90
C LEU A 267 23.63 9.89 -28.42
N THR A 268 22.65 9.32 -29.11
CA THR A 268 22.60 9.10 -30.55
C THR A 268 21.49 9.93 -31.20
N GLU A 269 21.48 10.01 -32.54
CA GLU A 269 20.45 10.74 -33.29
C GLU A 269 19.12 9.97 -33.37
N ASN A 270 19.17 8.65 -33.61
CA ASN A 270 17.99 7.81 -33.79
C ASN A 270 18.11 6.43 -33.11
N VAL A 271 17.00 5.67 -33.08
CA VAL A 271 16.93 4.35 -32.43
C VAL A 271 17.85 3.31 -33.09
N GLY A 272 17.98 3.36 -34.43
CA GLY A 272 18.87 2.46 -35.17
C GLY A 272 20.31 2.62 -34.73
N ASP A 273 20.75 3.88 -34.55
CA ASP A 273 22.10 4.21 -34.07
C ASP A 273 22.34 3.70 -32.65
N CYS A 274 21.30 3.64 -31.80
CA CYS A 274 21.44 3.06 -30.45
C CYS A 274 21.86 1.57 -30.52
N TYR A 275 21.22 0.77 -31.37
CA TYR A 275 21.55 -0.64 -31.54
C TYR A 275 22.88 -0.86 -32.27
N GLN A 276 23.20 0.02 -33.24
CA GLN A 276 24.49 0.00 -33.90
C GLN A 276 25.61 0.32 -32.92
N ALA A 277 25.44 1.36 -32.09
CA ALA A 277 26.39 1.71 -31.04
C ALA A 277 26.59 0.55 -30.04
N LEU A 278 25.52 -0.13 -29.63
CA LEU A 278 25.60 -1.33 -28.79
C LEU A 278 26.47 -2.42 -29.42
N GLY A 279 26.25 -2.73 -30.71
CA GLY A 279 27.03 -3.73 -31.46
C GLY A 279 28.51 -3.38 -31.49
N ILE A 280 28.86 -2.12 -31.76
CA ILE A 280 30.24 -1.63 -31.81
C ILE A 280 30.89 -1.74 -30.44
N LEU A 281 30.20 -1.28 -29.37
CA LEU A 281 30.70 -1.36 -28.01
C LEU A 281 30.97 -2.81 -27.57
N HIS A 282 30.09 -3.76 -27.91
CA HIS A 282 30.25 -5.17 -27.58
C HIS A 282 31.32 -5.87 -28.42
N SER A 283 31.64 -5.37 -29.59
CA SER A 283 32.75 -5.89 -30.42
C SER A 283 34.11 -5.34 -29.99
N THR A 284 34.13 -4.13 -29.39
CA THR A 284 35.37 -3.47 -28.95
C THR A 284 35.74 -3.85 -27.51
N TRP A 285 34.77 -3.91 -26.61
CA TRP A 285 34.98 -4.22 -25.19
C TRP A 285 34.17 -5.44 -24.74
N GLN A 286 34.72 -6.21 -23.83
CA GLN A 286 34.06 -7.40 -23.32
C GLN A 286 32.84 -7.04 -22.47
N MET A 287 31.66 -7.59 -22.85
CA MET A 287 30.42 -7.41 -22.10
C MET A 287 30.39 -8.32 -20.86
N ILE A 288 29.82 -7.82 -19.77
CA ILE A 288 29.55 -8.60 -18.55
C ILE A 288 28.20 -9.33 -18.70
N PRO A 289 28.19 -10.69 -18.75
CA PRO A 289 26.96 -11.47 -18.91
C PRO A 289 25.88 -11.14 -17.86
N GLY A 290 24.62 -11.11 -18.27
CA GLY A 290 23.48 -10.84 -17.37
C GLY A 290 23.31 -9.36 -16.95
N ARG A 291 24.13 -8.44 -17.50
CA ARG A 291 24.03 -7.00 -17.23
C ARG A 291 23.42 -6.19 -18.37
N PHE A 292 23.04 -6.82 -19.45
CA PHE A 292 22.33 -6.17 -20.55
C PHE A 292 20.84 -6.03 -20.25
N LYS A 293 20.27 -4.84 -20.52
CA LYS A 293 18.83 -4.56 -20.42
C LYS A 293 18.39 -3.69 -21.58
N ASP A 294 17.36 -4.12 -22.28
CA ASP A 294 16.77 -3.39 -23.39
C ASP A 294 15.45 -2.72 -22.97
N TYR A 295 15.55 -1.45 -22.60
CA TYR A 295 14.38 -0.60 -22.34
C TYR A 295 13.95 0.22 -23.57
N LEU A 296 14.51 -0.04 -24.77
CA LEU A 296 14.01 0.53 -26.02
C LEU A 296 12.86 -0.32 -26.57
N SER A 297 13.05 -1.64 -26.62
CA SER A 297 12.02 -2.59 -27.05
C SER A 297 10.93 -2.78 -26.00
N THR A 298 11.31 -2.71 -24.71
CA THR A 298 10.39 -2.87 -23.56
C THR A 298 10.59 -1.72 -22.58
N PRO A 299 9.97 -0.54 -22.86
CA PRO A 299 10.09 0.63 -21.98
C PRO A 299 9.58 0.37 -20.57
N LYS A 300 10.14 1.06 -19.57
CA LYS A 300 9.58 1.06 -18.21
C LYS A 300 8.19 1.70 -18.18
N SER A 301 7.43 1.42 -17.13
CA SER A 301 6.06 1.96 -16.95
C SER A 301 5.96 3.48 -16.90
N ASN A 302 7.04 4.15 -16.51
CA ASN A 302 7.15 5.60 -16.49
C ASN A 302 7.67 6.19 -17.81
N GLY A 303 7.69 5.39 -18.89
CA GLY A 303 8.14 5.83 -20.21
C GLY A 303 9.67 5.87 -20.39
N TYR A 304 10.46 5.45 -19.40
CA TYR A 304 11.92 5.42 -19.50
C TYR A 304 12.40 4.49 -20.62
N ARG A 305 13.25 4.99 -21.50
CA ARG A 305 13.82 4.28 -22.66
C ARG A 305 15.34 4.43 -22.69
N SER A 306 16.07 3.32 -22.72
CA SER A 306 17.54 3.28 -22.86
C SER A 306 18.01 1.84 -23.04
N LEU A 307 19.11 1.61 -23.75
CA LEU A 307 19.86 0.34 -23.62
C LEU A 307 20.85 0.47 -22.48
N HIS A 308 20.96 -0.53 -21.63
CA HIS A 308 21.96 -0.59 -20.57
C HIS A 308 22.83 -1.80 -20.81
N THR A 309 24.12 -1.60 -20.78
CA THR A 309 25.12 -2.68 -20.81
C THR A 309 26.26 -2.38 -19.86
N ALA A 310 26.97 -3.39 -19.42
CA ALA A 310 28.17 -3.24 -18.60
C ALA A 310 29.36 -3.82 -19.35
N LEU A 311 30.43 -3.05 -19.44
CA LEU A 311 31.63 -3.35 -20.21
C LEU A 311 32.86 -3.41 -19.28
N ILE A 312 33.85 -4.16 -19.69
CA ILE A 312 35.17 -4.21 -19.06
C ILE A 312 36.12 -3.41 -19.93
N PHE A 313 36.58 -2.27 -19.41
CA PHE A 313 37.56 -1.41 -20.07
C PHE A 313 39.00 -1.80 -19.67
N GLU A 314 39.97 -1.08 -20.21
CA GLU A 314 41.38 -1.22 -19.82
C GLU A 314 41.56 -1.15 -18.30
N ASN A 315 42.57 -1.83 -17.75
CA ASN A 315 42.75 -1.99 -16.30
C ASN A 315 41.65 -2.75 -15.54
N SER A 316 40.85 -3.58 -16.25
CA SER A 316 39.75 -4.38 -15.67
C SER A 316 38.65 -3.54 -15.02
N MET A 317 38.54 -2.27 -15.35
CA MET A 317 37.47 -1.40 -14.87
C MET A 317 36.12 -1.82 -15.44
N ARG A 318 35.13 -2.03 -14.57
CA ARG A 318 33.76 -2.41 -14.94
C ARG A 318 32.88 -1.19 -14.86
N MET A 319 32.32 -0.78 -16.01
CA MET A 319 31.47 0.40 -16.09
C MET A 319 30.17 0.12 -16.83
N GLU A 320 29.10 0.73 -16.37
CA GLU A 320 27.80 0.70 -17.06
C GLU A 320 27.79 1.74 -18.20
N VAL A 321 27.26 1.35 -19.35
CA VAL A 321 27.03 2.26 -20.48
C VAL A 321 25.54 2.29 -20.79
N GLN A 322 24.97 3.50 -20.82
CA GLN A 322 23.58 3.79 -21.13
C GLN A 322 23.51 4.45 -22.51
N ILE A 323 22.79 3.82 -23.44
CA ILE A 323 22.67 4.30 -24.83
C ILE A 323 21.21 4.69 -25.09
N ARG A 324 20.98 5.90 -25.58
CA ARG A 324 19.64 6.42 -25.89
C ARG A 324 19.72 7.60 -26.85
N THR A 325 18.62 7.94 -27.50
CA THR A 325 18.57 9.15 -28.34
C THR A 325 18.50 10.42 -27.49
N GLN A 326 18.82 11.58 -28.12
CA GLN A 326 18.65 12.87 -27.44
C GLN A 326 17.20 13.13 -27.03
N GLU A 327 16.21 12.72 -27.83
CA GLU A 327 14.79 12.83 -27.50
C GLU A 327 14.43 11.99 -26.28
N MET A 328 14.88 10.72 -26.27
CA MET A 328 14.71 9.85 -25.10
C MET A 328 15.40 10.40 -23.86
N HIS A 329 16.53 11.05 -24.02
CA HIS A 329 17.23 11.69 -22.92
C HIS A 329 16.37 12.77 -22.28
N ARG A 330 15.79 13.67 -23.09
CA ARG A 330 14.88 14.71 -22.60
C ARG A 330 13.65 14.11 -21.91
N THR A 331 13.02 13.12 -22.55
CA THR A 331 11.87 12.43 -21.96
C THR A 331 12.23 11.73 -20.64
N ASN A 332 13.41 11.12 -20.55
CA ASN A 332 13.88 10.47 -19.33
C ASN A 332 14.22 11.46 -18.20
N GLU A 333 14.67 12.67 -18.49
CA GLU A 333 15.02 13.67 -17.46
C GLU A 333 13.76 14.45 -16.98
N PHE A 334 12.84 14.78 -17.89
CA PHE A 334 11.69 15.64 -17.62
C PHE A 334 10.34 14.93 -17.56
N GLY A 335 10.29 13.63 -17.95
CA GLY A 335 9.11 12.78 -17.82
C GLY A 335 7.88 13.30 -18.56
N LEU A 336 6.72 13.24 -17.87
CA LEU A 336 5.44 13.73 -18.40
C LEU A 336 5.46 15.22 -18.74
N ALA A 337 6.28 16.02 -18.05
CA ALA A 337 6.43 17.44 -18.35
C ALA A 337 6.97 17.68 -19.77
N ALA A 338 7.91 16.84 -20.27
CA ALA A 338 8.41 16.94 -21.63
C ALA A 338 7.33 16.68 -22.70
N HIS A 339 6.39 15.79 -22.41
CA HIS A 339 5.25 15.51 -23.31
C HIS A 339 4.22 16.64 -23.33
N TRP A 340 4.03 17.32 -22.19
CA TRP A 340 3.12 18.46 -22.07
C TRP A 340 3.63 19.67 -22.86
N ALA A 341 4.93 19.95 -22.76
CA ALA A 341 5.57 21.05 -23.49
C ALA A 341 5.48 20.91 -25.03
N TYR A 342 5.38 19.69 -25.57
CA TYR A 342 5.36 19.45 -27.03
C TYR A 342 3.95 19.46 -27.65
N LYS A 343 2.88 19.32 -26.87
CA LYS A 343 1.48 19.22 -27.34
C LYS A 343 0.62 20.39 -26.88
N GLN A 344 0.87 21.57 -27.42
CA GLN A 344 -0.11 22.68 -27.40
C GLN A 344 -1.27 22.41 -28.39
N GLY A 345 -2.02 21.32 -28.22
CA GLY A 345 -3.14 21.00 -29.10
C GLY A 345 -3.68 19.59 -28.91
N GLY A 346 -4.39 19.35 -27.80
CA GLY A 346 -5.44 18.35 -27.67
C GLY A 346 -5.07 16.90 -27.96
N THR A 347 -4.86 16.13 -26.97
CA THR A 347 -5.35 14.78 -26.66
C THR A 347 -4.56 14.28 -25.45
N ARG A 348 -5.26 13.97 -24.35
CA ARG A 348 -4.69 13.38 -23.13
C ARG A 348 -3.92 12.12 -23.51
N PRO A 349 -2.71 11.89 -22.98
CA PRO A 349 -2.00 10.63 -23.19
C PRO A 349 -2.69 9.52 -22.38
N ASP A 350 -3.65 8.84 -22.97
CA ASP A 350 -4.46 7.79 -22.33
C ASP A 350 -3.67 6.60 -21.77
N GLY A 351 -2.40 6.42 -22.17
CA GLY A 351 -1.57 5.29 -21.74
C GLY A 351 -0.68 5.54 -20.52
N GLN A 352 -0.36 6.82 -20.21
CA GLN A 352 0.63 7.15 -19.17
C GLN A 352 0.01 7.47 -17.80
N VAL A 353 -1.30 7.58 -17.71
CA VAL A 353 -2.05 7.94 -16.48
C VAL A 353 -2.79 6.72 -15.89
N GLY A 354 -2.62 5.54 -16.46
CA GLY A 354 -3.29 4.31 -16.00
C GLY A 354 -3.03 4.00 -14.53
N TRP A 355 -1.82 4.26 -14.05
CA TRP A 355 -1.46 4.07 -12.65
C TRP A 355 -2.22 5.00 -11.68
N LEU A 356 -2.65 6.18 -12.13
CA LEU A 356 -3.50 7.07 -11.33
C LEU A 356 -4.89 6.46 -11.12
N ARG A 357 -5.43 5.80 -12.14
CA ARG A 357 -6.70 5.06 -12.00
C ARG A 357 -6.57 3.92 -11.00
N ASP A 358 -5.47 3.17 -11.06
CA ASP A 358 -5.18 2.11 -10.08
C ASP A 358 -5.09 2.67 -8.63
N LEU A 359 -4.46 3.85 -8.46
CA LEU A 359 -4.40 4.52 -7.17
C LEU A 359 -5.77 5.00 -6.68
N ILE A 360 -6.61 5.56 -7.57
CA ILE A 360 -7.97 5.99 -7.22
C ILE A 360 -8.82 4.78 -6.81
N GLU A 361 -8.72 3.67 -7.54
CA GLU A 361 -9.42 2.42 -7.20
C GLU A 361 -9.02 1.92 -5.80
N ILE A 362 -7.72 2.00 -5.46
CA ILE A 362 -7.20 1.70 -4.12
C ILE A 362 -7.78 2.66 -3.07
N VAL A 363 -7.82 3.96 -3.39
CA VAL A 363 -8.35 5.01 -2.53
C VAL A 363 -9.83 4.82 -2.24
N ASP A 364 -10.64 4.49 -3.25
CA ASP A 364 -12.08 4.27 -3.12
C ASP A 364 -12.41 2.96 -2.39
N GLU A 365 -11.53 1.97 -2.45
CA GLU A 365 -11.69 0.67 -1.82
C GLU A 365 -11.12 0.58 -0.40
N SER A 366 -10.22 1.48 -0.01
CA SER A 366 -9.60 1.50 1.32
C SER A 366 -10.49 2.21 2.34
N HIS A 367 -10.79 1.55 3.45
CA HIS A 367 -11.66 2.06 4.51
C HIS A 367 -10.87 2.54 5.73
N ASP A 368 -9.56 2.22 5.80
CA ASP A 368 -8.66 2.55 6.90
C ASP A 368 -7.44 3.35 6.39
N ALA A 369 -6.99 4.29 7.20
CA ALA A 369 -5.89 5.21 6.92
C ALA A 369 -4.54 4.52 6.73
N GLU A 370 -4.22 3.53 7.57
CA GLU A 370 -2.98 2.77 7.47
C GLU A 370 -2.98 1.87 6.24
N GLU A 371 -4.11 1.24 5.95
CA GLU A 371 -4.31 0.41 4.76
C GLU A 371 -4.10 1.22 3.48
N LEU A 372 -4.67 2.44 3.42
CA LEU A 372 -4.48 3.35 2.30
C LEU A 372 -3.03 3.74 2.11
N LEU A 373 -2.32 4.10 3.20
CA LEU A 373 -0.91 4.50 3.16
C LEU A 373 -0.02 3.33 2.71
N GLU A 374 -0.24 2.13 3.25
CA GLU A 374 0.50 0.92 2.87
C GLU A 374 0.27 0.56 1.40
N HIS A 375 -0.98 0.51 0.95
CA HIS A 375 -1.32 0.19 -0.43
C HIS A 375 -0.79 1.23 -1.41
N THR A 376 -0.82 2.50 -1.03
CA THR A 376 -0.26 3.59 -1.83
C THR A 376 1.26 3.45 -1.96
N LYS A 377 1.98 3.21 -0.85
CA LYS A 377 3.43 2.95 -0.88
C LYS A 377 3.73 1.77 -1.79
N LEU A 378 3.03 0.64 -1.64
CA LEU A 378 3.20 -0.53 -2.51
C LEU A 378 2.94 -0.22 -3.98
N ALA A 379 1.91 0.54 -4.32
CA ALA A 379 1.58 0.89 -5.70
C ALA A 379 2.61 1.83 -6.34
N ILE A 380 3.27 2.68 -5.55
CA ILE A 380 4.24 3.67 -6.04
C ILE A 380 5.64 3.06 -6.22
N TYR A 381 6.09 2.16 -5.32
CA TYR A 381 7.50 1.75 -5.20
C TYR A 381 7.96 0.58 -6.06
N GLN A 382 7.11 -0.16 -6.79
CA GLN A 382 7.50 -1.47 -7.32
C GLN A 382 8.03 -1.47 -8.77
N ASP A 383 9.19 -2.12 -8.99
CA ASP A 383 9.62 -2.63 -10.30
C ASP A 383 8.51 -3.53 -10.87
N ARG A 384 8.22 -3.43 -12.17
CA ARG A 384 7.15 -4.20 -12.80
C ARG A 384 7.67 -5.35 -13.65
N ILE A 385 6.89 -6.42 -13.69
CA ILE A 385 7.04 -7.55 -14.60
C ILE A 385 5.90 -7.53 -15.63
N PHE A 386 6.12 -8.16 -16.75
CA PHE A 386 5.13 -8.37 -17.79
C PHE A 386 4.73 -9.84 -17.81
N ALA A 387 3.44 -10.14 -17.66
CA ALA A 387 2.89 -11.48 -17.77
C ALA A 387 1.78 -11.50 -18.82
N PHE A 388 1.56 -12.64 -19.45
CA PHE A 388 0.62 -12.80 -20.55
C PHE A 388 -0.57 -13.66 -20.14
N THR A 389 -1.76 -13.30 -20.62
CA THR A 389 -2.87 -14.25 -20.62
C THR A 389 -2.67 -15.27 -21.75
N PRO A 390 -3.33 -16.46 -21.70
CA PRO A 390 -3.28 -17.44 -22.81
C PRO A 390 -3.76 -16.89 -24.16
N LYS A 391 -4.51 -15.79 -24.15
CA LYS A 391 -4.97 -15.08 -25.36
C LYS A 391 -3.96 -14.05 -25.88
N GLY A 392 -2.77 -13.94 -25.25
CA GLY A 392 -1.72 -13.01 -25.65
C GLY A 392 -1.90 -11.58 -25.12
N GLN A 393 -2.86 -11.31 -24.24
CA GLN A 393 -2.99 -10.01 -23.61
C GLN A 393 -1.85 -9.81 -22.61
N LEU A 394 -1.12 -8.71 -22.76
CA LEU A 394 -0.04 -8.30 -21.86
C LEU A 394 -0.61 -7.61 -20.61
N LEU A 395 -0.17 -8.05 -19.43
CA LEU A 395 -0.48 -7.45 -18.14
C LEU A 395 0.82 -7.03 -17.47
N GLN A 396 0.82 -5.82 -16.96
CA GLN A 396 1.93 -5.26 -16.20
C GLN A 396 1.63 -5.37 -14.71
N LEU A 397 2.49 -6.06 -13.96
CA LEU A 397 2.34 -6.33 -12.54
C LEU A 397 3.58 -5.90 -11.77
N PRO A 398 3.46 -5.58 -10.48
CA PRO A 398 4.61 -5.39 -9.62
C PRO A 398 5.50 -6.64 -9.57
N LYS A 399 6.81 -6.43 -9.43
CA LYS A 399 7.75 -7.54 -9.20
C LYS A 399 7.42 -8.24 -7.88
N GLY A 400 7.44 -9.56 -7.89
CA GLY A 400 7.01 -10.37 -6.75
C GLY A 400 5.53 -10.79 -6.82
N SER A 401 4.77 -10.28 -7.79
CA SER A 401 3.36 -10.67 -8.00
C SER A 401 3.19 -12.16 -8.21
N THR A 402 2.05 -12.65 -7.78
CA THR A 402 1.63 -14.04 -7.84
C THR A 402 0.47 -14.24 -8.83
N PRO A 403 0.08 -15.47 -9.17
CA PRO A 403 -1.14 -15.73 -9.94
C PRO A 403 -2.42 -15.12 -9.35
N VAL A 404 -2.47 -14.89 -8.03
CA VAL A 404 -3.60 -14.19 -7.40
C VAL A 404 -3.59 -12.71 -7.78
N ASP A 405 -2.44 -12.05 -7.70
CA ASP A 405 -2.28 -10.66 -8.16
C ASP A 405 -2.66 -10.53 -9.64
N PHE A 406 -2.19 -11.47 -10.47
CA PHE A 406 -2.53 -11.53 -11.89
C PHE A 406 -4.05 -11.68 -12.10
N ALA A 407 -4.71 -12.55 -11.32
CA ALA A 407 -6.14 -12.78 -11.43
C ALA A 407 -6.96 -11.52 -11.15
N TYR A 408 -6.64 -10.79 -10.08
CA TYR A 408 -7.29 -9.53 -9.72
C TYR A 408 -6.94 -8.38 -10.69
N ALA A 409 -5.77 -8.41 -11.31
CA ALA A 409 -5.42 -7.45 -12.36
C ALA A 409 -6.26 -7.63 -13.62
N VAL A 410 -6.57 -8.89 -14.00
CA VAL A 410 -7.45 -9.18 -15.14
C VAL A 410 -8.90 -8.81 -14.84
N HIS A 411 -9.47 -9.32 -13.75
CA HIS A 411 -10.83 -9.03 -13.31
C HIS A 411 -11.04 -9.49 -11.86
N SER A 412 -11.78 -8.72 -11.07
CA SER A 412 -12.04 -9.03 -9.66
C SER A 412 -12.66 -10.41 -9.44
N ASP A 413 -13.61 -10.82 -10.29
CA ASP A 413 -14.25 -12.14 -10.19
C ASP A 413 -13.26 -13.28 -10.47
N LEU A 414 -12.25 -13.05 -11.31
CA LEU A 414 -11.22 -14.07 -11.58
C LEU A 414 -10.37 -14.33 -10.34
N GLY A 415 -10.04 -13.28 -9.61
CA GLY A 415 -9.32 -13.38 -8.34
C GLY A 415 -10.13 -14.13 -7.30
N SER A 416 -11.42 -13.81 -7.18
CA SER A 416 -12.30 -14.39 -6.18
C SER A 416 -12.55 -15.91 -6.35
N PHE A 417 -12.50 -16.42 -7.57
CA PHE A 417 -12.75 -17.82 -7.88
C PHE A 417 -11.51 -18.65 -8.21
N ALA A 418 -10.31 -18.11 -8.02
CA ALA A 418 -9.05 -18.79 -8.33
C ALA A 418 -8.79 -19.94 -7.33
N VAL A 419 -8.52 -21.14 -7.84
CA VAL A 419 -8.14 -22.32 -7.03
C VAL A 419 -6.75 -22.85 -7.40
N GLY A 420 -6.18 -22.42 -8.52
CA GLY A 420 -4.87 -22.81 -8.99
C GLY A 420 -4.47 -22.02 -10.23
N ALA A 421 -3.25 -22.21 -10.68
CA ALA A 421 -2.75 -21.59 -11.88
C ALA A 421 -1.88 -22.56 -12.69
N LYS A 422 -1.81 -22.35 -14.02
CA LYS A 422 -0.75 -22.91 -14.85
C LYS A 422 0.13 -21.76 -15.30
N ILE A 423 1.43 -21.87 -15.05
CA ILE A 423 2.44 -20.94 -15.51
C ILE A 423 3.25 -21.64 -16.59
N ASN A 424 3.26 -21.08 -17.80
CA ASN A 424 3.93 -21.67 -18.98
C ASN A 424 3.49 -23.13 -19.23
N GLY A 425 2.18 -23.41 -19.05
CA GLY A 425 1.56 -24.72 -19.22
C GLY A 425 1.75 -25.71 -18.06
N ARG A 426 2.48 -25.36 -17.00
CA ARG A 426 2.71 -26.21 -15.81
C ARG A 426 1.82 -25.78 -14.66
N HIS A 427 1.20 -26.74 -13.96
CA HIS A 427 0.45 -26.47 -12.74
C HIS A 427 1.37 -25.97 -11.63
N MET A 428 1.07 -24.79 -11.09
CA MET A 428 1.85 -24.14 -10.05
C MET A 428 0.94 -23.64 -8.93
N PRO A 429 1.42 -23.62 -7.67
CA PRO A 429 0.69 -23.03 -6.56
C PRO A 429 0.36 -21.56 -6.76
N LEU A 430 -0.76 -21.08 -6.20
CA LEU A 430 -1.15 -19.66 -6.27
C LEU A 430 -0.15 -18.68 -5.63
N ARG A 431 0.71 -19.17 -4.73
CA ARG A 431 1.80 -18.39 -4.08
C ARG A 431 3.08 -18.28 -4.90
N THR A 432 3.14 -18.88 -6.08
CA THR A 432 4.34 -18.85 -6.94
C THR A 432 4.57 -17.45 -7.45
N THR A 433 5.79 -16.92 -7.30
CA THR A 433 6.16 -15.61 -7.83
C THR A 433 6.27 -15.68 -9.36
N LEU A 434 5.64 -14.72 -10.05
CA LEU A 434 5.68 -14.59 -11.50
C LEU A 434 6.96 -13.90 -11.95
N ASN A 435 7.46 -14.32 -13.12
CA ASN A 435 8.62 -13.73 -13.78
C ASN A 435 8.18 -13.00 -15.06
N ASN A 436 9.09 -12.17 -15.55
CA ASN A 436 8.88 -11.45 -16.81
C ASN A 436 8.74 -12.42 -17.99
N GLY A 437 7.66 -12.30 -18.75
CA GLY A 437 7.36 -13.16 -19.89
C GLY A 437 6.51 -14.39 -19.58
N ASP A 438 6.12 -14.64 -18.33
CA ASP A 438 5.28 -15.78 -17.97
C ASP A 438 3.89 -15.70 -18.60
N VAL A 439 3.40 -16.83 -19.12
CA VAL A 439 2.02 -17.02 -19.59
C VAL A 439 1.22 -17.67 -18.45
N VAL A 440 0.19 -16.98 -17.94
CA VAL A 440 -0.58 -17.38 -16.75
C VAL A 440 -2.00 -17.75 -17.13
N GLU A 441 -2.37 -19.01 -16.93
CA GLU A 441 -3.73 -19.54 -17.06
C GLU A 441 -4.30 -19.83 -15.67
N LEU A 442 -5.46 -19.23 -15.34
CA LEU A 442 -6.10 -19.40 -14.03
C LEU A 442 -7.10 -20.56 -14.04
N ILE A 443 -7.04 -21.39 -13.01
CA ILE A 443 -8.00 -22.46 -12.75
C ILE A 443 -9.03 -21.94 -11.76
N LYS A 444 -10.32 -22.03 -12.10
CA LYS A 444 -11.43 -21.45 -11.37
C LYS A 444 -12.37 -22.52 -10.80
N SER A 445 -12.98 -22.23 -9.65
CA SER A 445 -14.11 -22.97 -9.12
C SER A 445 -15.15 -22.00 -8.58
N ARG A 446 -16.42 -22.22 -8.93
CA ARG A 446 -17.55 -21.41 -8.44
C ARG A 446 -17.76 -21.52 -6.92
N SER A 447 -17.27 -22.58 -6.30
CA SER A 447 -17.35 -22.80 -4.86
C SER A 447 -16.16 -22.23 -4.08
N ALA A 448 -15.16 -21.68 -4.79
CA ALA A 448 -14.00 -21.06 -4.15
C ALA A 448 -14.33 -19.66 -3.61
N SER A 449 -13.66 -19.29 -2.54
CA SER A 449 -13.66 -17.93 -1.99
C SER A 449 -12.24 -17.55 -1.60
N PRO A 450 -11.88 -16.27 -1.65
CA PRO A 450 -10.58 -15.79 -1.21
C PRO A 450 -10.31 -16.18 0.23
N GLN A 451 -9.05 -16.51 0.52
CA GLN A 451 -8.60 -16.90 1.85
C GLN A 451 -7.75 -15.78 2.45
N LEU A 452 -7.90 -15.51 3.74
CA LEU A 452 -7.10 -14.49 4.46
C LEU A 452 -5.59 -14.77 4.33
N ALA A 453 -5.19 -16.05 4.32
CA ALA A 453 -3.81 -16.48 4.13
C ALA A 453 -3.16 -15.97 2.83
N TRP A 454 -3.95 -15.58 1.82
CA TRP A 454 -3.41 -15.01 0.59
C TRP A 454 -2.78 -13.64 0.79
N LEU A 455 -3.18 -12.90 1.82
CA LEU A 455 -2.58 -11.61 2.17
C LEU A 455 -1.09 -11.72 2.49
N GLY A 456 -0.62 -12.91 2.93
CA GLY A 456 0.77 -13.17 3.24
C GLY A 456 1.70 -13.26 2.03
N PHE A 457 1.16 -13.38 0.79
CA PHE A 457 2.01 -13.51 -0.41
C PHE A 457 1.58 -12.63 -1.59
N VAL A 458 0.40 -12.00 -1.57
CA VAL A 458 0.01 -11.04 -2.60
C VAL A 458 0.70 -9.70 -2.37
N VAL A 459 1.08 -9.03 -3.45
CA VAL A 459 1.83 -7.76 -3.40
C VAL A 459 1.06 -6.57 -3.95
N THR A 460 -0.04 -6.79 -4.71
CA THR A 460 -0.84 -5.67 -5.26
C THR A 460 -1.86 -5.17 -4.25
N GLY A 461 -1.98 -3.84 -4.10
CA GLY A 461 -3.01 -3.21 -3.27
C GLY A 461 -4.42 -3.64 -3.69
N LYS A 462 -4.68 -3.74 -5.01
CA LYS A 462 -5.96 -4.20 -5.57
C LYS A 462 -6.33 -5.62 -5.11
N ALA A 463 -5.39 -6.57 -5.14
CA ALA A 463 -5.63 -7.94 -4.66
C ALA A 463 -5.87 -7.94 -3.15
N ARG A 464 -5.06 -7.23 -2.36
CA ARG A 464 -5.20 -7.13 -0.90
C ARG A 464 -6.57 -6.57 -0.51
N ALA A 465 -6.97 -5.43 -1.09
CA ALA A 465 -8.27 -4.81 -0.83
C ALA A 465 -9.44 -5.73 -1.20
N ALA A 466 -9.39 -6.36 -2.39
CA ALA A 466 -10.43 -7.28 -2.84
C ALA A 466 -10.54 -8.53 -1.97
N ILE A 467 -9.40 -9.11 -1.53
CA ILE A 467 -9.38 -10.27 -0.62
C ILE A 467 -10.00 -9.90 0.72
N ARG A 468 -9.57 -8.79 1.35
CA ARG A 468 -10.13 -8.33 2.64
C ARG A 468 -11.63 -8.10 2.54
N ARG A 469 -12.09 -7.42 1.47
CA ARG A 469 -13.53 -7.20 1.23
C ARG A 469 -14.31 -8.50 1.10
N ALA A 470 -13.81 -9.46 0.33
CA ALA A 470 -14.47 -10.74 0.13
C ALA A 470 -14.53 -11.57 1.43
N VAL A 471 -13.45 -11.58 2.21
CA VAL A 471 -13.39 -12.25 3.51
C VAL A 471 -14.37 -11.62 4.50
N ARG A 472 -14.34 -10.28 4.65
CA ARG A 472 -15.29 -9.55 5.53
C ARG A 472 -16.75 -9.76 5.12
N ALA A 473 -17.05 -9.77 3.81
CA ALA A 473 -18.40 -10.02 3.32
C ALA A 473 -18.88 -11.43 3.70
N LYS A 474 -18.02 -12.44 3.56
CA LYS A 474 -18.31 -13.82 3.95
C LYS A 474 -18.52 -13.98 5.46
N GLU A 475 -17.65 -13.36 6.26
CA GLU A 475 -17.77 -13.35 7.73
C GLU A 475 -19.08 -12.69 8.18
N ARG A 476 -19.46 -11.55 7.56
CA ARG A 476 -20.76 -10.91 7.83
C ARG A 476 -21.94 -11.80 7.49
N GLU A 477 -21.88 -12.50 6.36
CA GLU A 477 -22.93 -13.45 5.96
C GLU A 477 -23.04 -14.63 6.94
N GLU A 478 -21.92 -15.21 7.38
CA GLU A 478 -21.85 -16.26 8.37
C GLU A 478 -22.43 -15.81 9.72
N VAL A 479 -22.03 -14.62 10.18
CA VAL A 479 -22.55 -14.00 11.40
C VAL A 479 -24.04 -13.70 11.30
N ALA A 480 -24.51 -13.15 10.18
CA ALA A 480 -25.92 -12.91 9.94
C ALA A 480 -26.73 -14.21 9.88
N ALA A 481 -26.16 -15.30 9.36
CA ALA A 481 -26.79 -16.62 9.36
C ALA A 481 -26.94 -17.19 10.78
N ILE A 482 -25.92 -16.99 11.65
CA ILE A 482 -26.00 -17.31 13.08
C ILE A 482 -27.08 -16.46 13.75
N GLY A 483 -27.06 -15.14 13.48
CA GLY A 483 -28.04 -14.21 14.01
C GLY A 483 -29.48 -14.55 13.63
N ARG A 484 -29.73 -15.02 12.40
CA ARG A 484 -31.05 -15.50 11.97
C ARG A 484 -31.53 -16.69 12.81
N LYS A 485 -30.65 -17.67 13.07
CA LYS A 485 -30.99 -18.81 13.92
C LYS A 485 -31.32 -18.41 15.37
N LEU A 486 -30.53 -17.47 15.91
CA LEU A 486 -30.80 -16.92 17.25
C LEU A 486 -32.09 -16.09 17.27
N PHE A 487 -32.34 -15.32 16.23
CA PHE A 487 -33.56 -14.52 16.07
C PHE A 487 -34.81 -15.43 16.00
N ASP A 488 -34.75 -16.56 15.28
CA ASP A 488 -35.84 -17.56 15.25
C ASP A 488 -36.13 -18.09 16.65
N GLN A 489 -35.10 -18.39 17.46
CA GLN A 489 -35.24 -18.78 18.86
C GLN A 489 -35.85 -17.69 19.76
N ILE A 490 -35.51 -16.40 19.47
CA ILE A 490 -36.11 -15.27 20.19
C ILE A 490 -37.61 -15.15 19.85
N ILE A 491 -37.96 -15.29 18.56
CA ILE A 491 -39.37 -15.22 18.11
C ILE A 491 -40.21 -16.33 18.71
N GLU A 492 -39.68 -17.57 18.84
CA GLU A 492 -40.38 -18.70 19.47
C GLU A 492 -40.79 -18.45 20.92
N ARG A 493 -40.09 -17.53 21.62
CA ARG A 493 -40.39 -17.15 23.00
C ARG A 493 -41.43 -16.02 23.10
N LEU A 494 -41.80 -15.38 21.98
CA LEU A 494 -42.75 -14.29 21.95
C LEU A 494 -44.21 -14.82 21.81
N PRO A 495 -45.19 -14.20 22.48
CA PRO A 495 -46.56 -14.67 22.49
C PRO A 495 -47.32 -14.41 21.17
N SER A 496 -46.75 -13.72 20.22
CA SER A 496 -47.40 -13.33 18.97
C SER A 496 -46.51 -13.59 17.73
N LYS A 497 -47.19 -13.92 16.59
CA LYS A 497 -46.47 -14.06 15.32
C LYS A 497 -45.92 -12.74 14.84
N ILE A 498 -44.61 -12.69 14.59
CA ILE A 498 -43.87 -11.49 14.14
C ILE A 498 -43.90 -11.43 12.62
N GLY A 499 -44.41 -10.33 12.05
CA GLY A 499 -44.39 -10.09 10.61
C GLY A 499 -43.15 -9.31 10.16
N LYS A 500 -42.80 -9.40 8.86
CA LYS A 500 -41.62 -8.70 8.29
C LYS A 500 -41.58 -7.18 8.56
N LYS A 501 -42.75 -6.54 8.70
CA LYS A 501 -42.84 -5.10 9.04
C LYS A 501 -42.33 -4.85 10.47
N ALA A 502 -42.69 -5.70 11.42
CA ALA A 502 -42.24 -5.57 12.80
C ALA A 502 -40.71 -5.73 12.94
N VAL A 503 -40.09 -6.59 12.13
CA VAL A 503 -38.62 -6.77 12.11
C VAL A 503 -37.94 -5.50 11.60
N LYS A 504 -38.44 -4.86 10.52
CA LYS A 504 -37.91 -3.60 10.03
C LYS A 504 -38.09 -2.45 11.02
N ASP A 505 -39.23 -2.40 11.71
CA ASP A 505 -39.49 -1.37 12.71
C ASP A 505 -38.61 -1.60 13.98
N ALA A 506 -38.35 -2.85 14.36
CA ALA A 506 -37.43 -3.20 15.44
C ALA A 506 -35.98 -2.79 15.08
N ALA A 507 -35.50 -3.05 13.86
CA ALA A 507 -34.17 -2.60 13.41
C ALA A 507 -34.04 -1.07 13.54
N LYS A 508 -35.05 -0.31 13.12
CA LYS A 508 -35.05 1.16 13.27
C LYS A 508 -35.04 1.63 14.73
N ARG A 509 -35.81 0.97 15.61
CA ARG A 509 -35.85 1.29 17.04
C ARG A 509 -34.52 1.07 17.71
N LEU A 510 -33.75 0.07 17.22
CA LEU A 510 -32.41 -0.27 17.70
C LEU A 510 -31.31 0.54 17.00
N GLY A 511 -31.68 1.51 16.12
CA GLY A 511 -30.72 2.37 15.44
C GLY A 511 -29.96 1.69 14.29
N LEU A 512 -30.48 0.56 13.77
CA LEU A 512 -29.84 -0.21 12.70
C LEU A 512 -30.47 0.11 11.33
N PRO A 513 -29.67 0.16 10.26
CA PRO A 513 -30.12 0.61 8.95
C PRO A 513 -31.04 -0.38 8.24
N ASN A 514 -30.90 -1.70 8.50
CA ASN A 514 -31.68 -2.74 7.82
C ASN A 514 -31.79 -4.05 8.66
N GLU A 515 -32.54 -5.02 8.13
CA GLU A 515 -32.76 -6.33 8.75
C GLU A 515 -31.46 -7.16 8.82
N GLU A 516 -30.58 -7.05 7.82
CA GLU A 516 -29.31 -7.80 7.80
C GLU A 516 -28.37 -7.33 8.91
N GLU A 517 -28.29 -6.03 9.15
CA GLU A 517 -27.51 -5.47 10.27
C GLU A 517 -28.10 -5.85 11.62
N LEU A 518 -29.43 -6.00 11.73
CA LEU A 518 -30.04 -6.54 12.93
C LEU A 518 -29.62 -7.99 13.17
N MET A 519 -29.67 -8.84 12.12
CA MET A 519 -29.21 -10.21 12.23
C MET A 519 -27.71 -10.31 12.59
N ALA A 520 -26.88 -9.47 11.97
CA ALA A 520 -25.45 -9.41 12.29
C ALA A 520 -25.22 -8.95 13.75
N ALA A 521 -25.96 -7.95 14.22
CA ALA A 521 -25.86 -7.47 15.60
C ALA A 521 -26.29 -8.52 16.63
N ILE A 522 -27.32 -9.32 16.32
CA ILE A 522 -27.73 -10.46 17.14
C ILE A 522 -26.65 -11.56 17.10
N GLY A 523 -26.12 -11.87 15.90
CA GLY A 523 -25.08 -12.89 15.72
C GLY A 523 -23.78 -12.56 16.45
N THR A 524 -23.42 -11.28 16.56
CA THR A 524 -22.25 -10.79 17.30
C THR A 524 -22.51 -10.51 18.77
N ALA A 525 -23.75 -10.74 19.27
CA ALA A 525 -24.20 -10.38 20.61
C ALA A 525 -24.00 -8.88 20.96
N LYS A 526 -23.95 -7.99 19.96
CA LYS A 526 -23.94 -6.52 20.16
C LYS A 526 -25.27 -6.04 20.74
N ILE A 527 -26.34 -6.79 20.52
CA ILE A 527 -27.68 -6.48 21.04
C ILE A 527 -28.17 -7.70 21.81
N ASP A 528 -28.63 -7.47 23.03
CA ASP A 528 -29.15 -8.50 23.92
C ASP A 528 -30.53 -9.00 23.45
N ASP A 529 -30.82 -10.28 23.68
CA ASP A 529 -32.10 -10.92 23.36
C ASP A 529 -33.31 -10.12 23.89
N ARG A 530 -33.18 -9.55 25.11
CA ARG A 530 -34.21 -8.70 25.73
C ARG A 530 -34.48 -7.40 24.96
N ALA A 531 -33.42 -6.73 24.51
CA ALA A 531 -33.53 -5.52 23.71
C ALA A 531 -34.21 -5.83 22.36
N VAL A 532 -33.93 -7.00 21.78
CA VAL A 532 -34.59 -7.46 20.55
C VAL A 532 -36.08 -7.76 20.79
N MET A 533 -36.40 -8.49 21.89
CA MET A 533 -37.80 -8.80 22.27
C MET A 533 -38.60 -7.51 22.52
N GLU A 534 -38.07 -6.56 23.27
CA GLU A 534 -38.70 -5.28 23.55
C GLU A 534 -38.86 -4.42 22.29
N ALA A 535 -37.90 -4.45 21.38
CA ALA A 535 -38.00 -3.74 20.11
C ALA A 535 -39.06 -4.35 19.17
N LEU A 536 -39.24 -5.68 19.21
CA LEU A 536 -40.25 -6.41 18.42
C LEU A 536 -41.66 -6.21 18.98
N VAL A 537 -41.83 -6.39 20.29
CA VAL A 537 -43.13 -6.29 21.00
C VAL A 537 -42.90 -5.50 22.28
N PRO A 538 -43.22 -4.18 22.29
CA PRO A 538 -43.07 -3.35 23.48
C PRO A 538 -43.86 -3.92 24.67
N GLY A 539 -43.21 -3.98 25.85
CA GLY A 539 -43.77 -4.55 27.05
C GLY A 539 -43.65 -6.11 27.16
N SER A 540 -43.03 -6.77 26.19
CA SER A 540 -42.84 -8.23 26.25
C SER A 540 -41.82 -8.70 27.28
N THR A 541 -41.03 -7.79 27.82
CA THR A 541 -40.02 -8.06 28.84
C THR A 541 -40.50 -7.78 30.27
N GLU A 542 -41.69 -7.19 30.44
CA GLU A 542 -42.29 -6.98 31.76
C GLU A 542 -42.63 -8.32 32.44
N GLY A 543 -41.95 -8.63 33.55
CA GLY A 543 -42.16 -9.85 34.33
C GLY A 543 -41.15 -10.99 34.05
N LEU A 544 -40.23 -10.80 33.09
CA LEU A 544 -39.10 -11.71 32.98
C LEU A 544 -38.08 -11.37 34.08
N ALA A 545 -37.91 -12.27 35.07
CA ALA A 545 -36.92 -12.12 36.11
C ALA A 545 -35.54 -11.82 35.50
N GLU A 546 -34.78 -10.88 36.11
CA GLU A 546 -33.36 -10.73 35.78
C GLU A 546 -32.71 -12.10 35.93
N PRO A 547 -31.82 -12.51 35.03
CA PRO A 547 -31.06 -13.72 35.24
C PRO A 547 -30.28 -13.54 36.54
N GLU A 548 -30.76 -14.19 37.61
CA GLU A 548 -30.01 -14.28 38.87
C GLU A 548 -28.57 -14.68 38.54
N ASN A 549 -27.66 -14.10 39.30
CA ASN A 549 -26.23 -14.39 39.39
C ASN A 549 -25.85 -15.71 38.73
N TRP A 550 -24.83 -15.64 37.87
CA TRP A 550 -24.11 -16.74 37.27
C TRP A 550 -24.20 -17.98 38.16
N PRO A 551 -24.94 -19.06 37.79
CA PRO A 551 -25.02 -20.24 38.63
C PRO A 551 -23.59 -20.77 38.77
N LYS A 552 -23.13 -20.94 39.99
CA LYS A 552 -22.00 -21.80 40.30
C LYS A 552 -22.41 -23.18 39.78
N GLN A 553 -22.09 -23.45 38.51
CA GLN A 553 -22.41 -24.70 37.87
C GLN A 553 -21.59 -25.80 38.56
N ASP A 554 -22.27 -26.75 39.17
CA ASP A 554 -21.71 -28.07 39.41
C ASP A 554 -21.24 -28.59 38.04
N ARG A 555 -19.94 -28.63 37.84
CA ARG A 555 -19.27 -29.04 36.59
C ARG A 555 -19.41 -30.57 36.46
N ALA A 556 -20.57 -31.09 36.23
CA ALA A 556 -20.77 -32.50 35.95
C ALA A 556 -20.61 -32.72 34.45
N ILE A 557 -19.38 -32.98 34.02
CA ILE A 557 -19.11 -33.43 32.66
C ILE A 557 -19.55 -34.89 32.58
N SER A 558 -20.66 -35.16 31.91
CA SER A 558 -21.16 -36.51 31.67
C SER A 558 -20.70 -36.99 30.29
N ILE A 559 -20.00 -38.13 30.24
CA ILE A 559 -19.55 -38.81 29.01
C ILE A 559 -20.14 -40.21 28.96
N ARG A 560 -20.80 -40.56 27.86
CA ARG A 560 -21.30 -41.90 27.56
C ARG A 560 -20.20 -42.73 26.90
N GLY A 561 -20.13 -44.03 27.18
CA GLY A 561 -19.11 -44.94 26.67
C GLY A 561 -18.00 -45.24 27.68
N LEU A 562 -17.98 -44.58 28.85
CA LEU A 562 -17.10 -44.89 29.96
C LEU A 562 -17.77 -45.88 30.91
N THR A 563 -17.03 -46.87 31.41
CA THR A 563 -17.49 -47.77 32.46
C THR A 563 -17.60 -47.01 33.78
N ALA A 564 -18.63 -47.30 34.59
CA ALA A 564 -18.81 -46.63 35.88
C ALA A 564 -17.58 -46.80 36.79
N GLY A 565 -17.04 -45.66 37.30
CA GLY A 565 -15.84 -45.63 38.11
C GLY A 565 -14.53 -45.43 37.36
N MET A 566 -14.56 -45.32 36.03
CA MET A 566 -13.37 -45.03 35.21
C MET A 566 -13.02 -43.51 35.26
N ALA A 567 -11.80 -43.22 35.66
CA ALA A 567 -11.30 -41.85 35.63
C ALA A 567 -11.07 -41.38 34.19
N PHE A 568 -11.42 -40.14 33.88
CA PHE A 568 -11.12 -39.53 32.59
C PHE A 568 -10.58 -38.09 32.75
N HIS A 569 -9.85 -37.65 31.75
CA HIS A 569 -9.39 -36.26 31.64
C HIS A 569 -9.47 -35.78 30.19
N LEU A 570 -9.78 -34.50 29.99
CA LEU A 570 -9.88 -33.91 28.68
C LEU A 570 -8.46 -33.60 28.13
N GLY A 571 -8.27 -33.82 26.83
CA GLY A 571 -6.99 -33.56 26.17
C GLY A 571 -6.68 -32.06 26.12
N GLN A 572 -5.56 -31.66 26.71
CA GLN A 572 -5.07 -30.27 26.63
C GLN A 572 -4.57 -29.85 25.24
N CYS A 573 -4.45 -30.78 24.32
CA CYS A 573 -4.00 -30.55 22.95
C CYS A 573 -5.11 -30.13 21.98
N CYS A 574 -6.38 -30.30 22.36
CA CYS A 574 -7.54 -30.02 21.49
C CYS A 574 -8.74 -29.46 22.25
N HIS A 575 -8.66 -29.31 23.58
CA HIS A 575 -9.67 -28.69 24.43
C HIS A 575 -11.11 -29.07 24.01
N PRO A 576 -11.50 -30.37 24.07
CA PRO A 576 -12.80 -30.82 23.57
C PRO A 576 -13.93 -30.21 24.42
N VAL A 577 -14.94 -29.66 23.76
CA VAL A 577 -16.10 -29.03 24.41
C VAL A 577 -17.37 -29.82 24.09
N PRO A 578 -18.44 -29.76 24.93
CA PRO A 578 -19.72 -30.38 24.65
C PRO A 578 -20.25 -29.98 23.26
N GLY A 579 -20.57 -31.00 22.43
CA GLY A 579 -20.94 -30.81 21.02
C GLY A 579 -19.87 -31.25 20.03
N ASP A 580 -18.61 -31.39 20.47
CA ASP A 580 -17.58 -32.01 19.64
C ASP A 580 -17.83 -33.52 19.48
N ARG A 581 -17.40 -34.09 18.37
CA ARG A 581 -17.22 -35.56 18.27
C ARG A 581 -15.98 -35.95 19.05
N ILE A 582 -16.12 -36.84 20.04
CA ILE A 582 -15.01 -37.17 20.93
C ILE A 582 -14.66 -38.68 20.85
N VAL A 583 -13.39 -38.96 21.08
CA VAL A 583 -12.82 -40.30 21.22
C VAL A 583 -11.96 -40.36 22.48
N GLY A 584 -11.93 -41.54 23.12
CA GLY A 584 -11.08 -41.79 24.26
C GLY A 584 -9.88 -42.65 23.91
N ILE A 585 -8.75 -42.40 24.53
CA ILE A 585 -7.58 -43.26 24.50
C ILE A 585 -7.33 -43.72 25.93
N ARG A 586 -7.35 -45.06 26.18
CA ARG A 586 -7.04 -45.62 27.48
C ARG A 586 -5.55 -45.50 27.77
N GLN A 587 -5.22 -44.89 28.88
CA GLN A 587 -3.83 -44.74 29.35
C GLN A 587 -3.64 -45.59 30.61
N PRO A 588 -2.74 -46.60 30.61
CA PRO A 588 -2.50 -47.45 31.78
C PRO A 588 -2.14 -46.60 33.01
N GLY A 589 -2.92 -46.78 34.10
CA GLY A 589 -2.71 -46.06 35.36
C GLY A 589 -3.22 -44.62 35.43
N LEU A 590 -3.66 -44.02 34.31
CA LEU A 590 -4.14 -42.63 34.25
C LEU A 590 -5.59 -42.48 33.84
N GLY A 591 -6.26 -43.57 33.46
CA GLY A 591 -7.65 -43.56 33.01
C GLY A 591 -7.80 -43.34 31.50
N VAL A 592 -8.82 -42.58 31.09
CA VAL A 592 -9.14 -42.34 29.69
C VAL A 592 -8.85 -40.85 29.35
N LYS A 593 -8.00 -40.62 28.36
CA LYS A 593 -7.78 -39.30 27.82
C LYS A 593 -8.73 -39.05 26.66
N VAL A 594 -9.57 -38.03 26.78
CA VAL A 594 -10.63 -37.71 25.82
C VAL A 594 -10.14 -36.62 24.86
N HIS A 595 -10.20 -36.89 23.57
CA HIS A 595 -9.81 -35.94 22.49
C HIS A 595 -11.01 -35.63 21.59
N SER A 596 -10.97 -34.49 20.88
CA SER A 596 -11.83 -34.32 19.72
C SER A 596 -11.36 -35.24 18.59
N ILE A 597 -12.28 -35.71 17.75
CA ILE A 597 -11.95 -36.63 16.65
C ILE A 597 -10.96 -36.05 15.63
N ASP A 598 -10.92 -34.73 15.53
CA ASP A 598 -10.07 -33.97 14.60
C ASP A 598 -8.70 -33.63 15.22
N CYS A 599 -8.36 -34.14 16.40
CA CYS A 599 -7.10 -33.82 17.07
C CYS A 599 -5.89 -34.42 16.33
N LEU A 600 -4.93 -33.57 15.97
CA LEU A 600 -3.72 -33.97 15.24
C LEU A 600 -2.86 -35.01 15.99
N GLN A 601 -2.92 -35.04 17.33
CA GLN A 601 -2.17 -36.00 18.13
C GLN A 601 -2.72 -37.41 18.01
N LEU A 602 -3.94 -37.59 17.51
CA LEU A 602 -4.52 -38.93 17.28
C LEU A 602 -3.81 -39.70 16.16
N ALA A 603 -3.22 -38.98 15.19
CA ALA A 603 -2.49 -39.60 14.07
C ALA A 603 -1.23 -40.37 14.49
N SER A 604 -0.66 -40.05 15.65
CA SER A 604 0.53 -40.73 16.19
C SER A 604 0.24 -41.97 17.04
N GLY A 605 -1.04 -42.28 17.28
CA GLY A 605 -1.45 -43.37 18.17
C GLY A 605 -2.08 -44.56 17.46
N VAL A 606 -1.44 -45.13 16.44
CA VAL A 606 -2.00 -46.22 15.59
C VAL A 606 -2.29 -47.50 16.39
N ASP A 607 -1.59 -47.78 17.50
CA ASP A 607 -1.76 -48.95 18.36
C ASP A 607 -2.47 -48.65 19.70
N ALA A 608 -3.17 -47.52 19.82
CA ALA A 608 -3.82 -47.11 21.05
C ALA A 608 -5.15 -47.85 21.29
N ASP A 609 -5.47 -48.12 22.56
CA ASP A 609 -6.78 -48.68 22.95
C ASP A 609 -7.87 -47.60 22.88
N TRP A 610 -8.59 -47.56 21.74
CA TRP A 610 -9.59 -46.56 21.40
C TRP A 610 -10.94 -46.87 22.01
N LEU A 611 -11.59 -45.83 22.53
CA LEU A 611 -12.96 -45.91 23.06
C LEU A 611 -13.84 -44.95 22.28
N ASP A 612 -14.95 -45.42 21.77
CA ASP A 612 -16.00 -44.58 21.18
C ASP A 612 -16.78 -43.89 22.30
N LEU A 613 -16.74 -42.56 22.31
CA LEU A 613 -17.29 -41.73 23.36
C LEU A 613 -18.26 -40.68 22.79
N SER A 614 -19.27 -40.36 23.60
CA SER A 614 -20.16 -39.24 23.31
C SER A 614 -20.48 -38.43 24.58
N TRP A 615 -20.78 -37.15 24.39
CA TRP A 615 -21.22 -36.30 25.50
C TRP A 615 -22.58 -36.74 26.01
N GLY A 616 -22.76 -36.72 27.31
CA GLY A 616 -24.06 -36.98 27.93
C GLY A 616 -25.00 -35.79 27.81
N GLU A 617 -26.31 -36.00 27.96
CA GLU A 617 -27.36 -34.99 27.75
C GLU A 617 -27.27 -33.73 28.65
N ARG A 618 -26.54 -33.79 29.75
CA ARG A 618 -26.36 -32.70 30.72
C ARG A 618 -24.93 -32.16 30.77
N ALA A 619 -24.10 -32.48 29.76
CA ALA A 619 -22.75 -31.96 29.71
C ALA A 619 -22.77 -30.45 29.38
N THR A 620 -22.46 -29.65 30.38
CA THR A 620 -22.37 -28.17 30.24
C THR A 620 -21.11 -27.67 30.92
N GLY A 621 -20.51 -26.60 30.34
CA GLY A 621 -19.36 -25.93 30.92
C GLY A 621 -18.04 -26.67 30.63
N ALA A 622 -17.34 -26.23 29.61
CA ALA A 622 -16.00 -26.71 29.27
C ALA A 622 -15.08 -25.50 28.98
N ILE A 623 -13.78 -25.76 28.93
CA ILE A 623 -12.80 -24.78 28.57
C ILE A 623 -12.47 -24.96 27.11
N GLY A 624 -12.77 -23.95 26.29
CA GLY A 624 -12.34 -23.87 24.89
C GLY A 624 -11.15 -22.93 24.76
N ARG A 625 -10.17 -23.30 23.95
CA ARG A 625 -9.01 -22.45 23.67
C ARG A 625 -9.14 -21.76 22.31
N VAL A 626 -8.84 -20.46 22.30
CA VAL A 626 -8.90 -19.62 21.11
C VAL A 626 -7.53 -18.95 20.94
N ARG A 627 -6.96 -19.04 19.73
CA ARG A 627 -5.85 -18.20 19.31
C ARG A 627 -6.44 -16.94 18.70
N LEU A 628 -5.96 -15.80 19.17
CA LEU A 628 -6.41 -14.47 18.77
C LEU A 628 -5.23 -13.62 18.35
N VAL A 629 -5.27 -13.10 17.13
CA VAL A 629 -4.30 -12.11 16.64
C VAL A 629 -5.00 -10.76 16.55
N LEU A 630 -4.53 -9.80 17.35
CA LEU A 630 -5.07 -8.44 17.41
C LEU A 630 -4.13 -7.47 16.69
N TYR A 631 -4.68 -6.44 16.08
CA TYR A 631 -3.88 -5.30 15.67
C TYR A 631 -3.27 -4.62 16.90
N ASN A 632 -1.96 -4.30 16.86
CA ASN A 632 -1.25 -3.68 17.99
C ASN A 632 -1.58 -2.19 18.12
N ARG A 633 -2.84 -1.89 18.50
CA ARG A 633 -3.38 -0.54 18.71
C ARG A 633 -3.97 -0.42 20.11
N PRO A 634 -3.98 0.81 20.71
CA PRO A 634 -4.67 1.04 21.96
C PRO A 634 -6.15 0.69 21.87
N GLY A 635 -6.65 -0.10 22.84
CA GLY A 635 -8.07 -0.45 22.92
C GLY A 635 -8.49 -1.77 22.26
N THR A 636 -7.70 -2.38 21.36
CA THR A 636 -8.08 -3.62 20.64
C THR A 636 -8.32 -4.82 21.57
N LEU A 637 -7.51 -4.97 22.62
CA LEU A 637 -7.73 -6.00 23.63
C LEU A 637 -9.01 -5.73 24.47
N ALA A 638 -9.31 -4.47 24.74
CA ALA A 638 -10.54 -4.10 25.44
C ALA A 638 -11.79 -4.41 24.58
N GLU A 639 -11.73 -4.19 23.29
CA GLU A 639 -12.80 -4.55 22.35
C GLU A 639 -13.00 -6.07 22.28
N ALA A 640 -11.92 -6.85 22.15
CA ALA A 640 -11.97 -8.29 22.16
C ALA A 640 -12.55 -8.84 23.47
N THR A 641 -12.14 -8.30 24.63
CA THR A 641 -12.70 -8.71 25.93
C THR A 641 -14.17 -8.31 26.09
N GLY A 642 -14.59 -7.19 25.50
CA GLY A 642 -15.99 -6.79 25.40
C GLY A 642 -16.85 -7.83 24.64
N ILE A 643 -16.31 -8.43 23.56
CA ILE A 643 -16.97 -9.49 22.81
C ILE A 643 -17.14 -10.76 23.68
N PHE A 644 -16.12 -11.13 24.48
CA PHE A 644 -16.26 -12.26 25.40
C PHE A 644 -17.36 -11.99 26.44
N ALA A 645 -17.37 -10.81 27.06
CA ALA A 645 -18.38 -10.43 28.04
C ALA A 645 -19.79 -10.40 27.42
N GLY A 646 -19.95 -9.81 26.23
CA GLY A 646 -21.22 -9.77 25.50
C GLY A 646 -21.77 -11.16 25.16
N ASN A 647 -20.88 -12.13 24.91
CA ASN A 647 -21.23 -13.53 24.70
C ASN A 647 -21.29 -14.35 26.00
N ARG A 648 -21.18 -13.75 27.17
CA ARG A 648 -21.21 -14.43 28.49
C ARG A 648 -20.13 -15.51 28.64
N ALA A 649 -18.96 -15.29 28.05
CA ALA A 649 -17.80 -16.14 28.23
C ALA A 649 -16.88 -15.55 29.28
N ASN A 650 -16.39 -16.40 30.19
CA ASN A 650 -15.42 -15.99 31.20
C ASN A 650 -14.01 -16.35 30.73
N ILE A 651 -13.05 -15.43 30.86
CA ILE A 651 -11.65 -15.67 30.56
C ILE A 651 -11.01 -16.35 31.78
N ILE A 652 -10.49 -17.57 31.57
CA ILE A 652 -9.81 -18.35 32.61
C ILE A 652 -8.31 -18.10 32.57
N HIS A 653 -7.77 -18.07 31.36
CA HIS A 653 -6.34 -17.84 31.13
C HIS A 653 -6.16 -16.99 29.87
N LEU A 654 -5.19 -16.09 29.90
CA LEU A 654 -4.80 -15.25 28.76
C LEU A 654 -3.28 -15.16 28.75
N GLU A 655 -2.68 -15.61 27.67
CA GLU A 655 -1.24 -15.59 27.47
C GLU A 655 -0.91 -14.84 26.17
N ASN A 656 0.03 -13.91 26.23
CA ASN A 656 0.59 -13.28 25.04
C ASN A 656 1.72 -14.16 24.51
N THR A 657 1.52 -14.77 23.35
CA THR A 657 2.48 -15.71 22.74
C THR A 657 3.50 -15.03 21.83
N ASN A 658 3.13 -13.91 21.21
CA ASN A 658 4.01 -13.11 20.37
C ASN A 658 3.47 -11.68 20.25
N ARG A 659 4.37 -10.70 20.13
CA ARG A 659 4.02 -9.30 19.88
C ARG A 659 5.06 -8.67 18.99
N ASP A 660 4.62 -8.10 17.88
CA ASP A 660 5.43 -7.28 16.99
C ASP A 660 4.86 -5.86 16.88
N GLU A 661 5.39 -5.05 15.97
CA GLU A 661 4.93 -3.66 15.79
C GLU A 661 3.49 -3.57 15.26
N LEU A 662 3.02 -4.57 14.53
CA LEU A 662 1.73 -4.58 13.85
C LEU A 662 0.68 -5.44 14.54
N PHE A 663 1.10 -6.54 15.20
CA PHE A 663 0.20 -7.54 15.75
C PHE A 663 0.61 -8.00 17.15
N GLY A 664 -0.40 -8.39 17.93
CA GLY A 664 -0.24 -9.12 19.18
C GLY A 664 -0.99 -10.45 19.10
N SER A 665 -0.28 -11.57 19.30
CA SER A 665 -0.87 -12.92 19.32
C SER A 665 -1.15 -13.38 20.74
N TYR A 666 -2.35 -13.85 20.98
CA TYR A 666 -2.80 -14.29 22.31
C TYR A 666 -3.40 -15.70 22.23
N GLU A 667 -3.12 -16.51 23.24
CA GLU A 667 -3.87 -17.75 23.51
C GLU A 667 -4.77 -17.54 24.72
N ILE A 668 -6.06 -17.78 24.54
CA ILE A 668 -7.08 -17.46 25.52
C ILE A 668 -7.94 -18.68 25.82
N ASP A 669 -8.00 -19.07 27.09
CA ASP A 669 -8.89 -20.13 27.59
C ASP A 669 -10.20 -19.49 28.05
N LEU A 670 -11.29 -19.89 27.41
CA LEU A 670 -12.63 -19.38 27.65
C LEU A 670 -13.53 -20.47 28.27
N GLU A 671 -14.24 -20.09 29.29
CA GLU A 671 -15.34 -20.91 29.81
C GLU A 671 -16.54 -20.79 28.88
N VAL A 672 -16.93 -21.91 28.25
CA VAL A 672 -18.00 -21.96 27.25
C VAL A 672 -19.01 -23.06 27.59
N SER A 673 -20.26 -22.87 27.19
CA SER A 673 -21.31 -23.85 27.46
C SER A 673 -21.21 -25.09 26.54
N ASN A 674 -20.86 -24.87 25.26
CA ASN A 674 -20.80 -25.93 24.24
C ASN A 674 -20.09 -25.41 22.98
N LEU A 675 -19.94 -26.27 21.97
CA LEU A 675 -19.33 -25.92 20.66
C LEU A 675 -20.05 -24.78 19.97
N ALA A 676 -21.37 -24.70 19.97
CA ALA A 676 -22.11 -23.61 19.35
C ALA A 676 -21.83 -22.26 20.02
N HIS A 677 -21.64 -22.24 21.34
CA HIS A 677 -21.24 -21.06 22.10
C HIS A 677 -19.82 -20.60 21.71
N LEU A 678 -18.84 -21.51 21.65
CA LEU A 678 -17.48 -21.22 21.24
C LEU A 678 -17.42 -20.73 19.79
N THR A 679 -18.15 -21.37 18.88
CA THR A 679 -18.23 -20.96 17.48
C THR A 679 -18.79 -19.56 17.32
N ARG A 680 -19.82 -19.20 18.09
CA ARG A 680 -20.39 -17.85 18.12
C ARG A 680 -19.36 -16.80 18.55
N ILE A 681 -18.59 -17.11 19.60
CA ILE A 681 -17.53 -16.22 20.09
C ILE A 681 -16.46 -15.99 19.01
N VAL A 682 -15.95 -17.07 18.42
CA VAL A 682 -14.93 -16.99 17.37
C VAL A 682 -15.45 -16.21 16.15
N SER A 683 -16.71 -16.42 15.76
CA SER A 683 -17.32 -15.66 14.65
C SER A 683 -17.49 -14.17 14.99
N ALA A 684 -17.86 -13.86 16.24
CA ALA A 684 -17.98 -12.48 16.69
C ALA A 684 -16.62 -11.76 16.75
N LEU A 685 -15.56 -12.47 17.16
CA LEU A 685 -14.19 -11.95 17.13
C LEU A 685 -13.73 -11.65 15.70
N ARG A 686 -13.96 -12.58 14.78
CA ARG A 686 -13.60 -12.39 13.36
C ARG A 686 -14.32 -11.21 12.69
N ALA A 687 -15.52 -10.89 13.17
CA ALA A 687 -16.29 -9.75 12.66
C ALA A 687 -15.87 -8.40 13.25
N SER A 688 -14.94 -8.35 14.21
CA SER A 688 -14.44 -7.13 14.84
C SER A 688 -13.25 -6.57 14.06
N ASP A 689 -13.22 -5.25 13.87
CA ASP A 689 -12.12 -4.54 13.21
C ASP A 689 -10.82 -4.52 14.06
N ALA A 690 -10.90 -4.90 15.34
CA ALA A 690 -9.75 -5.03 16.23
C ALA A 690 -8.98 -6.35 16.03
N VAL A 691 -9.59 -7.35 15.35
CA VAL A 691 -9.10 -8.72 15.24
C VAL A 691 -8.58 -8.96 13.83
N ALA A 692 -7.32 -9.35 13.72
CA ALA A 692 -6.73 -9.78 12.46
C ALA A 692 -7.01 -11.26 12.16
N GLU A 693 -7.00 -12.11 13.21
CA GLU A 693 -7.29 -13.54 13.11
C GLU A 693 -7.85 -14.08 14.42
N ALA A 694 -8.84 -14.94 14.34
CA ALA A 694 -9.35 -15.70 15.49
C ALA A 694 -9.65 -17.13 15.05
N GLU A 695 -9.06 -18.09 15.74
CA GLU A 695 -9.26 -19.52 15.47
C GLU A 695 -9.34 -20.33 16.78
N ARG A 696 -10.07 -21.41 16.74
CA ARG A 696 -10.05 -22.43 17.81
C ARG A 696 -8.80 -23.28 17.66
N ILE A 697 -8.11 -23.55 18.75
CA ILE A 697 -6.93 -24.42 18.82
C ILE A 697 -7.08 -25.53 19.86
#